data_f285ea982b72a60c3dafc02bd5396f57
#
_entry.id   f285ea982b72a60c3dafc02bd5396f57
#
_cell.length_a   1.000
_cell.length_b   1.000
_cell.length_c   1.000
_cell.angle_alpha   90.00
_cell.angle_beta   90.00
_cell.angle_gamma   90.00
#
_symmetry.space_group_name_H-M   'P 1'
#
loop_
_entity.id
_entity.type
_entity.pdbx_description
1 polymer ?
#
loop_
_entity_poly.entity_id
_entity_poly.type
_entity_poly.pdbx_seq_one_letter_code
_entity_poly.pdbx_strand_id
1 'polypeptide(L)'
;MTLLVAPSIINAFFDGTHADPFSVLGMHETEHGIEIRALLPDAHKVIVIDKEKQSLVCELSLLDERGFFAGIIPNTLDFFAYQLQVFWGHEAQIIEDPYRFHPMLDDFSQWLFGEGSLLRPYEVLGAHFMECEGVSGVNFRLWAPNAKRVSVVGDFNYWDGRRHPMRFHPNSGVWELFLPKASLGQLYKFELIDCNGNLRLKADPYAFSSQLRPDTASQISALPPFVPMTDARKKANQANQPISIYEVHLGSWRRNLANNYWLDYDQIADELIPYVKDMGFTHIEFLPLSEYPFDGSWGYQPIGLYSPTSRFGDPQAFRRLVDRAHEAGINVILDWVPGHFPSDTHGLVSFDGTALYEHADPREGYHQDWHTLIYNYGRHEVRNYLSSNALYWLERFGIDGIRVDAVASMIYRDYSRAEGEWIPNQYGGRENLEAIEFLKHTNWKIHEEMPSCLSIAEESTSFAGVTHPSENGGLGFNFKWNMGWMNDTLSYMKLDPVYRQYHHNKMTFGMMYQYSENFVLPLSHDEVVHGKCSLLGKMPGDAWQKFANLRAYYGFMWGHPGKKLLFMGNEFAQGREWNYEESLDWFLLDENIGGEWHKGVLKLVKDLNRIYKTHPALFELDNQPEGFDWLVVDDAEHSVFAFERKSEDGERIIVISNFTPVPRHDYRIGVNVAGKYEEILNTDSMYYQGSNLGNFGCVESEAIYSHGRENSISVSVPPLATVYLKFQG
;
A
#
# COMPACT_ATOMS: atom_id res chain seq x y z
N MET A 1 9.09 43.99 42.74
CA MET A 1 9.25 42.54 42.58
C MET A 1 10.30 42.33 41.52
N THR A 2 11.38 41.65 41.82
CA THR A 2 12.40 41.32 40.83
C THR A 2 11.81 40.28 39.90
N LEU A 3 11.77 40.58 38.61
CA LEU A 3 11.35 39.61 37.58
C LEU A 3 12.21 38.35 37.73
N LEU A 4 11.59 37.21 38.09
CA LEU A 4 12.27 35.92 38.21
C LEU A 4 12.61 35.30 36.85
N VAL A 5 12.01 35.81 35.77
CA VAL A 5 12.31 35.40 34.40
C VAL A 5 12.99 36.52 33.66
N ALA A 6 14.18 36.25 33.13
CA ALA A 6 14.92 37.23 32.37
C ALA A 6 14.22 37.63 31.06
N PRO A 7 14.19 38.91 30.67
CA PRO A 7 13.58 39.36 29.42
C PRO A 7 14.11 38.62 28.19
N SER A 8 15.33 38.14 28.20
CA SER A 8 15.92 37.32 27.12
C SER A 8 15.23 35.98 26.95
N ILE A 9 14.77 35.35 28.02
CA ILE A 9 14.01 34.08 27.99
C ILE A 9 12.60 34.33 27.40
N ILE A 10 11.92 35.40 27.84
CA ILE A 10 10.63 35.79 27.31
C ILE A 10 10.75 36.07 25.80
N ASN A 11 11.78 36.80 25.37
CA ASN A 11 12.03 37.02 23.94
C ASN A 11 12.27 35.73 23.18
N ALA A 12 13.02 34.77 23.75
CA ALA A 12 13.29 33.49 23.08
C ALA A 12 12.02 32.68 22.75
N PHE A 13 10.95 32.81 23.54
CA PHE A 13 9.65 32.22 23.18
C PHE A 13 9.05 32.85 21.91
N PHE A 14 9.05 34.17 21.83
CA PHE A 14 8.44 34.89 20.72
C PHE A 14 9.32 34.86 19.47
N ASP A 15 10.65 34.72 19.63
CA ASP A 15 11.61 34.55 18.53
C ASP A 15 11.71 33.10 18.04
N GLY A 16 11.00 32.15 18.70
CA GLY A 16 11.02 30.75 18.33
C GLY A 16 12.35 30.03 18.60
N THR A 17 13.14 30.52 19.54
CA THR A 17 14.47 29.98 19.87
C THR A 17 14.52 29.15 21.15
N HIS A 18 13.40 29.08 21.89
CA HIS A 18 13.32 28.33 23.15
C HIS A 18 12.79 26.90 22.87
N ALA A 19 13.63 25.88 23.12
CA ALA A 19 13.32 24.49 22.81
C ALA A 19 12.60 23.72 23.94
N ASP A 20 12.64 24.24 25.20
CA ASP A 20 11.99 23.59 26.33
C ASP A 20 11.08 24.57 27.07
N PRO A 21 9.81 24.68 26.64
CA PRO A 21 8.87 25.56 27.33
C PRO A 21 8.58 25.15 28.78
N PHE A 22 8.72 23.88 29.11
CA PHE A 22 8.44 23.36 30.46
C PHE A 22 9.49 23.75 31.49
N SER A 23 10.69 24.14 31.09
CA SER A 23 11.68 24.72 32.02
C SER A 23 11.33 26.14 32.48
N VAL A 24 10.34 26.76 31.79
CA VAL A 24 9.92 28.16 32.08
C VAL A 24 8.46 28.26 32.42
N LEU A 25 7.55 27.63 31.63
CA LEU A 25 6.10 27.68 31.82
C LEU A 25 5.67 26.61 32.82
N GLY A 26 4.45 26.78 33.41
CA GLY A 26 3.94 25.90 34.43
C GLY A 26 4.32 26.31 35.84
N MET A 27 4.45 25.35 36.73
CA MET A 27 4.70 25.55 38.17
C MET A 27 6.20 25.28 38.49
N HIS A 28 6.83 26.24 39.19
CA HIS A 28 8.26 26.16 39.51
C HIS A 28 8.50 26.47 40.99
N GLU A 29 9.40 25.72 41.62
CA GLU A 29 9.86 25.99 42.96
C GLU A 29 10.83 27.21 42.99
N THR A 30 10.65 28.10 43.93
CA THR A 30 11.53 29.27 44.15
C THR A 30 11.83 29.44 45.62
N GLU A 31 12.81 30.28 45.96
CA GLU A 31 13.13 30.63 47.37
C GLU A 31 11.96 31.29 48.12
N HIS A 32 10.94 31.79 47.42
CA HIS A 32 9.81 32.51 47.97
C HIS A 32 8.48 31.74 47.95
N GLY A 33 8.49 30.51 47.50
CA GLY A 33 7.31 29.65 47.29
C GLY A 33 7.20 29.14 45.86
N ILE A 34 6.01 28.70 45.48
CA ILE A 34 5.74 28.21 44.13
C ILE A 34 5.41 29.40 43.21
N GLU A 35 6.11 29.52 42.10
CA GLU A 35 5.80 30.44 41.01
C GLU A 35 5.08 29.72 39.86
N ILE A 36 3.95 30.28 39.38
CA ILE A 36 3.26 29.82 38.19
C ILE A 36 3.47 30.81 37.07
N ARG A 37 3.87 30.30 35.89
CA ARG A 37 4.14 31.07 34.68
C ARG A 37 3.31 30.54 33.54
N ALA A 38 2.66 31.44 32.79
CA ALA A 38 1.80 31.10 31.67
C ALA A 38 2.03 32.02 30.47
N LEU A 39 2.05 31.43 29.29
CA LEU A 39 2.09 32.15 28.01
C LEU A 39 0.69 32.08 27.38
N LEU A 40 -0.05 33.17 27.46
CA LEU A 40 -1.46 33.29 27.05
C LEU A 40 -1.63 34.56 26.21
N PRO A 41 -1.27 34.50 24.91
CA PRO A 41 -1.40 35.63 24.00
C PRO A 41 -2.81 36.19 24.00
N ASP A 42 -2.91 37.52 23.95
CA ASP A 42 -4.16 38.29 23.91
C ASP A 42 -5.02 38.21 25.19
N ALA A 43 -4.59 37.48 26.24
CA ALA A 43 -5.23 37.52 27.53
C ALA A 43 -4.91 38.82 28.29
N HIS A 44 -5.88 39.40 29.01
CA HIS A 44 -5.64 40.61 29.80
C HIS A 44 -5.65 40.35 31.33
N LYS A 45 -6.18 39.19 31.77
CA LYS A 45 -6.19 38.79 33.17
C LYS A 45 -6.16 37.26 33.28
N VAL A 46 -5.36 36.76 34.26
CA VAL A 46 -5.24 35.33 34.55
C VAL A 46 -5.28 35.10 36.04
N ILE A 47 -6.12 34.17 36.52
CA ILE A 47 -6.24 33.79 37.92
C ILE A 47 -6.00 32.29 38.05
N VAL A 48 -5.19 31.87 39.02
CA VAL A 48 -4.93 30.46 39.35
C VAL A 48 -6.03 29.94 40.25
N ILE A 49 -6.59 28.78 39.93
CA ILE A 49 -7.60 28.05 40.74
C ILE A 49 -6.97 26.73 41.19
N ASP A 50 -7.02 26.42 42.46
CA ASP A 50 -6.74 25.08 42.99
C ASP A 50 -7.86 24.12 42.55
N LYS A 51 -7.48 23.10 41.77
CA LYS A 51 -8.46 22.19 41.15
C LYS A 51 -9.18 21.32 42.19
N GLU A 52 -8.48 20.90 43.24
CA GLU A 52 -9.05 20.05 44.29
C GLU A 52 -9.96 20.84 45.22
N LYS A 53 -9.48 22.02 45.65
CA LYS A 53 -10.21 22.87 46.59
C LYS A 53 -11.26 23.76 45.93
N GLN A 54 -11.24 23.86 44.60
CA GLN A 54 -12.13 24.75 43.82
C GLN A 54 -12.12 26.20 44.33
N SER A 55 -10.92 26.67 44.71
CA SER A 55 -10.72 28.01 45.30
C SER A 55 -9.69 28.81 44.48
N LEU A 56 -9.91 30.14 44.45
CA LEU A 56 -8.96 31.08 43.87
C LEU A 56 -7.69 31.10 44.72
N VAL A 57 -6.53 31.00 44.07
CA VAL A 57 -5.22 30.97 44.73
C VAL A 57 -4.50 32.31 44.61
N CYS A 58 -4.26 32.77 43.38
CA CYS A 58 -3.61 34.05 43.11
C CYS A 58 -4.00 34.58 41.72
N GLU A 59 -3.83 35.89 41.53
CA GLU A 59 -3.87 36.54 40.22
C GLU A 59 -2.44 36.64 39.69
N LEU A 60 -2.20 36.23 38.43
CA LEU A 60 -0.91 36.36 37.79
C LEU A 60 -0.74 37.78 37.23
N SER A 61 0.45 38.34 37.40
CA SER A 61 0.84 39.65 36.85
C SER A 61 1.24 39.51 35.40
N LEU A 62 0.80 40.41 34.53
CA LEU A 62 1.27 40.52 33.15
C LEU A 62 2.70 41.09 33.17
N LEU A 63 3.67 40.30 32.74
CA LEU A 63 5.09 40.69 32.69
C LEU A 63 5.51 41.20 31.33
N ASP A 64 4.84 40.76 30.28
CA ASP A 64 5.09 41.18 28.89
C ASP A 64 3.76 41.29 28.16
N GLU A 65 3.54 42.41 27.44
CA GLU A 65 2.27 42.73 26.74
C GLU A 65 1.90 41.70 25.66
N ARG A 66 2.86 40.88 25.22
CA ARG A 66 2.61 39.76 24.27
C ARG A 66 1.90 38.56 24.92
N GLY A 67 1.60 38.63 26.26
CA GLY A 67 0.81 37.65 26.97
C GLY A 67 1.62 36.71 27.86
N PHE A 68 2.77 37.15 28.41
CA PHE A 68 3.51 36.39 29.40
C PHE A 68 3.09 36.80 30.83
N PHE A 69 2.59 35.86 31.60
CA PHE A 69 2.08 36.04 32.96
C PHE A 69 2.91 35.26 33.96
N ALA A 70 3.10 35.82 35.18
CA ALA A 70 3.69 35.08 36.27
C ALA A 70 3.14 35.56 37.64
N GLY A 71 3.14 34.64 38.61
CA GLY A 71 2.74 34.95 39.98
C GLY A 71 3.28 33.95 40.98
N ILE A 72 3.66 34.46 42.21
CA ILE A 72 4.18 33.66 43.32
C ILE A 72 3.08 33.35 44.30
N ILE A 73 2.97 32.09 44.72
CA ILE A 73 2.13 31.63 45.83
C ILE A 73 3.04 31.47 47.04
N PRO A 74 3.03 32.44 47.96
CA PRO A 74 3.99 32.45 49.07
C PRO A 74 3.68 31.31 50.07
N ASN A 75 4.75 30.80 50.70
CA ASN A 75 4.69 29.75 51.72
C ASN A 75 4.07 28.40 51.23
N THR A 76 3.97 28.17 49.94
CA THR A 76 3.59 26.90 49.33
C THR A 76 4.81 26.22 48.79
N LEU A 77 5.09 24.98 49.21
CA LEU A 77 6.25 24.20 48.78
C LEU A 77 5.87 22.98 47.92
N ASP A 78 4.61 22.57 48.02
CA ASP A 78 4.15 21.38 47.28
C ASP A 78 3.47 21.78 45.97
N PHE A 79 3.78 21.06 44.89
CA PHE A 79 3.03 21.16 43.65
C PHE A 79 1.60 20.63 43.82
N PHE A 80 0.64 21.28 43.17
CA PHE A 80 -0.77 20.90 43.22
C PHE A 80 -1.43 20.99 41.85
N ALA A 81 -2.52 20.26 41.66
CA ALA A 81 -3.30 20.35 40.43
C ALA A 81 -4.05 21.69 40.37
N TYR A 82 -3.82 22.47 39.33
CA TYR A 82 -4.43 23.79 39.14
C TYR A 82 -5.08 23.95 37.78
N GLN A 83 -5.94 24.94 37.69
CA GLN A 83 -6.52 25.45 36.45
C GLN A 83 -6.29 26.95 36.36
N LEU A 84 -6.36 27.50 35.14
CA LEU A 84 -6.26 28.93 34.90
C LEU A 84 -7.64 29.47 34.48
N GLN A 85 -8.12 30.47 35.19
CA GLN A 85 -9.24 31.29 34.78
C GLN A 85 -8.70 32.47 33.99
N VAL A 86 -8.92 32.46 32.67
CA VAL A 86 -8.33 33.37 31.69
C VAL A 86 -9.43 34.28 31.14
N PHE A 87 -9.11 35.56 30.98
CA PHE A 87 -10.00 36.57 30.42
C PHE A 87 -9.37 37.09 29.13
N TRP A 88 -9.92 36.69 27.98
CA TRP A 88 -9.61 37.23 26.65
C TRP A 88 -10.57 38.32 26.20
N GLY A 89 -11.63 38.56 26.99
CA GLY A 89 -12.68 39.54 26.77
C GLY A 89 -13.46 39.73 28.08
N HIS A 90 -14.77 39.90 27.98
CA HIS A 90 -15.62 40.09 29.16
C HIS A 90 -15.95 38.81 29.91
N GLU A 91 -15.87 37.66 29.24
CA GLU A 91 -16.16 36.34 29.84
C GLU A 91 -14.88 35.63 30.24
N ALA A 92 -14.92 34.96 31.38
CA ALA A 92 -13.85 34.13 31.88
C ALA A 92 -13.96 32.71 31.34
N GLN A 93 -12.83 32.15 30.88
CA GLN A 93 -12.74 30.72 30.54
C GLN A 93 -11.84 30.00 31.53
N ILE A 94 -12.24 28.81 31.98
CA ILE A 94 -11.41 27.96 32.82
C ILE A 94 -10.76 26.92 31.92
N ILE A 95 -9.41 26.96 31.87
CA ILE A 95 -8.59 26.06 31.09
C ILE A 95 -7.67 25.22 31.98
N GLU A 96 -7.33 24.04 31.55
CA GLU A 96 -6.18 23.27 32.05
C GLU A 96 -4.91 23.85 31.46
N ASP A 97 -3.86 24.04 32.23
CA ASP A 97 -2.56 24.47 31.72
C ASP A 97 -1.82 23.25 31.12
N PRO A 98 -1.48 23.23 29.81
CA PRO A 98 -0.74 22.13 29.23
C PRO A 98 0.64 21.90 29.89
N TYR A 99 1.24 22.94 30.43
CA TYR A 99 2.59 22.92 30.99
C TYR A 99 2.66 22.40 32.43
N ARG A 100 1.53 22.03 33.05
CA ARG A 100 1.50 21.36 34.36
C ARG A 100 1.75 19.84 34.25
N PHE A 101 1.58 19.24 33.06
CA PHE A 101 1.70 17.81 32.88
C PHE A 101 3.15 17.39 32.67
N HIS A 102 3.55 16.28 33.28
CA HIS A 102 4.89 15.72 33.15
C HIS A 102 5.11 15.07 31.77
N PRO A 103 6.39 14.81 31.35
CA PRO A 103 6.65 14.07 30.12
C PRO A 103 6.08 12.67 30.18
N MET A 104 5.47 12.22 29.07
CA MET A 104 4.89 10.89 28.96
C MET A 104 5.70 9.98 28.04
N LEU A 105 6.66 10.54 27.28
CA LEU A 105 7.57 9.75 26.46
C LEU A 105 8.69 9.21 27.38
N ASP A 106 8.65 7.90 27.62
CA ASP A 106 9.61 7.22 28.47
C ASP A 106 10.98 7.05 27.80
N ASP A 107 12.04 6.91 28.63
CA ASP A 107 13.41 6.80 28.17
C ASP A 107 13.67 5.52 27.33
N PHE A 108 12.95 4.45 27.61
CA PHE A 108 13.12 3.20 26.88
C PHE A 108 12.57 3.30 25.46
N SER A 109 11.39 3.89 25.28
CA SER A 109 10.81 4.18 23.95
C SER A 109 11.70 5.15 23.16
N GLN A 110 12.29 6.18 23.82
CA GLN A 110 13.24 7.09 23.19
C GLN A 110 14.48 6.35 22.68
N TRP A 111 15.05 5.47 23.50
CA TRP A 111 16.20 4.67 23.13
C TRP A 111 15.91 3.72 21.97
N LEU A 112 14.82 2.96 22.02
CA LEU A 112 14.40 2.06 20.93
C LEU A 112 14.16 2.82 19.62
N PHE A 113 13.57 4.02 19.69
CA PHE A 113 13.34 4.85 18.51
C PHE A 113 14.67 5.31 17.88
N GLY A 114 15.61 5.80 18.68
CA GLY A 114 16.93 6.24 18.21
C GLY A 114 17.77 5.11 17.60
N GLU A 115 17.61 3.86 18.07
CA GLU A 115 18.24 2.68 17.48
C GLU A 115 17.51 2.17 16.22
N GLY A 116 16.28 2.60 15.96
CA GLY A 116 15.43 2.09 14.90
C GLY A 116 14.83 0.71 15.18
N SER A 117 14.77 0.32 16.46
CA SER A 117 14.22 -0.97 16.91
C SER A 117 12.84 -0.85 17.58
N LEU A 118 12.26 0.36 17.66
CA LEU A 118 10.90 0.56 18.15
C LEU A 118 9.90 -0.03 17.15
N LEU A 119 9.35 -1.19 17.47
CA LEU A 119 8.55 -1.97 16.52
C LEU A 119 7.31 -1.24 16.02
N ARG A 120 6.64 -0.49 16.91
CA ARG A 120 5.39 0.23 16.61
C ARG A 120 5.50 1.72 16.98
N PRO A 121 6.35 2.51 16.30
CA PRO A 121 6.48 3.94 16.60
C PRO A 121 5.16 4.70 16.42
N TYR A 122 4.21 4.23 15.61
CA TYR A 122 2.88 4.82 15.48
C TYR A 122 1.98 4.67 16.74
N GLU A 123 2.36 3.86 17.73
CA GLU A 123 1.73 3.85 19.06
C GLU A 123 2.29 4.92 19.99
N VAL A 124 3.44 5.48 19.61
CA VAL A 124 4.19 6.45 20.41
C VAL A 124 4.16 7.83 19.77
N LEU A 125 4.49 7.95 18.49
CA LEU A 125 4.51 9.20 17.72
C LEU A 125 3.16 9.50 17.07
N GLY A 126 2.91 10.78 16.75
CA GLY A 126 1.63 11.24 16.23
C GLY A 126 0.74 11.86 17.32
N ALA A 127 -0.57 11.85 17.08
CA ALA A 127 -1.59 12.42 17.98
C ALA A 127 -2.42 11.32 18.64
N HIS A 128 -2.27 11.13 19.95
CA HIS A 128 -2.94 10.07 20.70
C HIS A 128 -3.92 10.63 21.71
N PHE A 129 -5.22 10.31 21.51
CA PHE A 129 -6.25 10.63 22.50
C PHE A 129 -6.06 9.74 23.74
N MET A 130 -5.95 10.38 24.90
CA MET A 130 -5.68 9.69 26.17
C MET A 130 -6.15 10.50 27.37
N GLU A 131 -6.12 9.88 28.54
CA GLU A 131 -6.35 10.54 29.82
C GLU A 131 -5.02 10.68 30.59
N CYS A 132 -4.74 11.88 31.09
CA CYS A 132 -3.61 12.18 31.96
C CYS A 132 -4.09 12.92 33.19
N GLU A 133 -3.76 12.42 34.38
CA GLU A 133 -4.14 13.01 35.69
C GLU A 133 -5.65 13.35 35.79
N GLY A 134 -6.52 12.43 35.28
CA GLY A 134 -7.97 12.62 35.26
C GLY A 134 -8.46 13.69 34.28
N VAL A 135 -7.64 14.06 33.30
CA VAL A 135 -7.99 15.01 32.23
C VAL A 135 -7.86 14.32 30.87
N SER A 136 -8.97 14.27 30.13
CA SER A 136 -8.94 13.79 28.75
C SER A 136 -8.35 14.84 27.83
N GLY A 137 -7.53 14.39 26.87
CA GLY A 137 -6.86 15.26 25.90
C GLY A 137 -6.12 14.45 24.84
N VAL A 138 -5.24 15.11 24.12
CA VAL A 138 -4.41 14.49 23.09
C VAL A 138 -2.94 14.76 23.37
N ASN A 139 -2.14 13.70 23.34
CA ASN A 139 -0.69 13.81 23.39
C ASN A 139 -0.14 13.83 21.98
N PHE A 140 0.52 14.92 21.61
CA PHE A 140 1.17 15.11 20.30
C PHE A 140 2.65 14.85 20.44
N ARG A 141 3.21 14.03 19.54
CA ARG A 141 4.64 13.74 19.46
C ARG A 141 5.12 13.77 18.02
N LEU A 142 6.22 14.50 17.79
CA LEU A 142 6.80 14.72 16.47
C LEU A 142 8.30 14.55 16.51
N TRP A 143 8.87 13.79 15.57
CA TRP A 143 10.31 13.73 15.34
C TRP A 143 10.78 14.85 14.42
N ALA A 144 11.54 15.79 14.95
CA ALA A 144 12.11 16.92 14.22
C ALA A 144 13.38 17.42 14.93
N PRO A 145 14.50 16.65 14.89
CA PRO A 145 15.68 16.85 15.74
C PRO A 145 16.42 18.17 15.48
N ASN A 146 16.26 18.76 14.29
CA ASN A 146 16.98 19.98 13.92
C ASN A 146 16.10 21.25 14.00
N ALA A 147 14.83 21.12 14.34
CA ALA A 147 13.95 22.27 14.53
C ALA A 147 14.36 23.08 15.77
N LYS A 148 14.25 24.40 15.70
CA LYS A 148 14.50 25.31 16.84
C LYS A 148 13.30 25.40 17.78
N ARG A 149 12.10 25.26 17.24
CA ARG A 149 10.81 25.22 17.97
C ARG A 149 9.83 24.37 17.19
N VAL A 150 9.01 23.63 17.88
CA VAL A 150 7.79 23.00 17.36
C VAL A 150 6.63 23.43 18.22
N SER A 151 5.51 23.79 17.58
CA SER A 151 4.23 24.04 18.22
C SER A 151 3.14 23.23 17.51
N VAL A 152 2.15 22.75 18.26
CA VAL A 152 0.95 22.20 17.65
C VAL A 152 -0.07 23.32 17.43
N VAL A 153 -0.61 23.39 16.21
CA VAL A 153 -1.62 24.37 15.78
C VAL A 153 -2.84 23.67 15.24
N GLY A 154 -4.02 24.19 15.49
CA GLY A 154 -5.26 23.58 15.04
C GLY A 154 -6.51 24.34 15.48
N ASP A 155 -7.67 23.68 15.32
CA ASP A 155 -8.97 24.25 15.68
C ASP A 155 -9.07 24.66 17.16
N PHE A 156 -8.30 23.99 18.01
CA PHE A 156 -8.28 24.21 19.47
C PHE A 156 -7.52 25.48 19.90
N ASN A 157 -6.74 26.13 19.02
CA ASN A 157 -5.94 27.29 19.37
C ASN A 157 -5.88 28.39 18.29
N TYR A 158 -6.87 28.41 17.40
CA TYR A 158 -6.96 29.38 16.30
C TYR A 158 -5.75 29.35 15.36
N TRP A 159 -5.06 28.20 15.26
CA TRP A 159 -3.87 28.03 14.41
C TRP A 159 -2.69 28.94 14.80
N ASP A 160 -2.61 29.36 16.06
CA ASP A 160 -1.58 30.25 16.60
C ASP A 160 -0.47 29.46 17.30
N GLY A 161 0.70 29.35 16.68
CA GLY A 161 1.85 28.58 17.18
C GLY A 161 2.52 29.17 18.43
N ARG A 162 2.15 30.39 18.88
CA ARG A 162 2.62 30.97 20.15
C ARG A 162 1.97 30.30 21.35
N ARG A 163 0.81 29.67 21.17
CA ARG A 163 -0.03 29.17 22.28
C ARG A 163 0.38 27.82 22.84
N HIS A 164 0.90 26.94 21.96
CA HIS A 164 1.20 25.55 22.33
C HIS A 164 2.57 25.08 21.82
N PRO A 165 3.69 25.76 22.22
CA PRO A 165 5.02 25.23 21.97
C PRO A 165 5.24 23.93 22.75
N MET A 166 5.97 22.98 22.11
CA MET A 166 6.20 21.62 22.60
C MET A 166 7.55 21.49 23.32
N ARG A 167 7.68 20.49 24.19
CA ARG A 167 8.92 20.10 24.86
C ARG A 167 9.81 19.32 23.89
N PHE A 168 11.11 19.60 23.89
CA PHE A 168 12.12 18.85 23.17
C PHE A 168 12.75 17.76 24.02
N HIS A 169 12.86 16.53 23.49
CA HIS A 169 13.61 15.43 24.07
C HIS A 169 14.94 15.23 23.33
N PRO A 170 16.07 15.70 23.88
CA PRO A 170 17.36 15.73 23.17
C PRO A 170 17.89 14.35 22.78
N ASN A 171 17.56 13.32 23.57
CA ASN A 171 18.06 11.95 23.34
C ASN A 171 17.44 11.29 22.12
N SER A 172 16.23 11.69 21.72
CA SER A 172 15.48 11.10 20.60
C SER A 172 15.20 12.07 19.47
N GLY A 173 15.35 13.38 19.69
CA GLY A 173 14.95 14.42 18.74
C GLY A 173 13.42 14.56 18.59
N VAL A 174 12.67 14.05 19.55
CA VAL A 174 11.19 14.09 19.57
C VAL A 174 10.71 15.31 20.35
N TRP A 175 9.67 15.95 19.83
CA TRP A 175 8.92 17.02 20.50
C TRP A 175 7.62 16.44 21.06
N GLU A 176 7.21 16.86 22.26
CA GLU A 176 6.03 16.34 22.97
C GLU A 176 5.21 17.44 23.61
N LEU A 177 3.86 17.33 23.52
CA LEU A 177 2.93 18.14 24.29
C LEU A 177 1.61 17.37 24.51
N PHE A 178 1.16 17.25 25.75
CA PHE A 178 -0.20 16.87 26.06
C PHE A 178 -1.09 18.11 26.05
N LEU A 179 -2.11 18.11 25.20
CA LEU A 179 -3.07 19.19 25.08
C LEU A 179 -4.41 18.78 25.70
N PRO A 180 -4.75 19.32 26.88
CA PRO A 180 -6.02 19.05 27.54
C PRO A 180 -7.20 19.47 26.68
N LYS A 181 -8.31 18.68 26.75
CA LYS A 181 -9.58 18.95 26.06
C LYS A 181 -9.52 18.93 24.53
N ALA A 182 -8.35 18.73 23.91
CA ALA A 182 -8.29 18.39 22.49
C ALA A 182 -9.04 17.06 22.26
N SER A 183 -9.73 16.93 21.13
CA SER A 183 -10.68 15.83 20.89
C SER A 183 -10.58 15.27 19.49
N LEU A 184 -11.11 14.05 19.32
CA LEU A 184 -11.21 13.40 18.02
C LEU A 184 -11.96 14.28 17.02
N GLY A 185 -11.54 14.26 15.78
CA GLY A 185 -12.12 15.01 14.66
C GLY A 185 -11.55 16.41 14.45
N GLN A 186 -10.87 17.00 15.43
CA GLN A 186 -10.24 18.31 15.27
C GLN A 186 -9.05 18.25 14.28
N LEU A 187 -8.89 19.33 13.52
CA LEU A 187 -7.80 19.50 12.57
C LEU A 187 -6.57 20.11 13.23
N TYR A 188 -5.38 19.66 12.81
CA TYR A 188 -4.12 20.17 13.33
C TYR A 188 -2.99 20.08 12.32
N LYS A 189 -1.94 20.84 12.59
CA LYS A 189 -0.59 20.75 11.96
C LYS A 189 0.48 20.98 13.01
N PHE A 190 1.72 20.69 12.64
CA PHE A 190 2.88 21.17 13.38
C PHE A 190 3.43 22.44 12.72
N GLU A 191 3.61 23.49 13.52
CA GLU A 191 4.30 24.71 13.14
C GLU A 191 5.74 24.63 13.66
N LEU A 192 6.70 24.62 12.74
CA LEU A 192 8.12 24.54 13.08
C LEU A 192 8.82 25.87 12.75
N ILE A 193 9.72 26.29 13.64
CA ILE A 193 10.85 27.15 13.25
C ILE A 193 12.01 26.22 12.91
N ASP A 194 12.36 26.14 11.65
CA ASP A 194 13.36 25.20 11.15
C ASP A 194 14.79 25.58 11.59
N CYS A 195 15.77 24.74 11.28
CA CYS A 195 17.18 24.98 11.62
C CYS A 195 17.72 26.29 11.04
N ASN A 196 17.14 26.81 9.96
CA ASN A 196 17.50 28.06 9.30
C ASN A 196 16.73 29.28 9.84
N GLY A 197 15.73 29.06 10.70
CA GLY A 197 14.87 30.11 11.25
C GLY A 197 13.61 30.41 10.42
N ASN A 198 13.28 29.58 9.44
CA ASN A 198 12.08 29.75 8.63
C ASN A 198 10.88 29.07 9.27
N LEU A 199 9.72 29.70 9.17
CA LEU A 199 8.45 29.12 9.59
C LEU A 199 7.99 28.06 8.58
N ARG A 200 7.63 26.90 9.07
CA ARG A 200 7.05 25.79 8.27
C ARG A 200 5.80 25.26 8.94
N LEU A 201 4.80 24.93 8.10
CA LEU A 201 3.61 24.21 8.53
C LEU A 201 3.63 22.79 7.92
N LYS A 202 3.68 21.79 8.77
CA LYS A 202 3.81 20.38 8.39
C LYS A 202 2.60 19.56 8.84
N ALA A 203 2.11 18.68 7.96
CA ALA A 203 1.22 17.60 8.38
C ALA A 203 1.99 16.62 9.27
N ASP A 204 1.27 15.88 10.10
CA ASP A 204 1.85 14.87 10.96
C ASP A 204 2.23 13.62 10.14
N PRO A 205 3.50 13.19 10.14
CA PRO A 205 3.90 11.97 9.43
C PRO A 205 3.21 10.69 9.92
N TYR A 206 2.76 10.66 11.17
CA TYR A 206 2.06 9.53 11.79
C TYR A 206 0.55 9.76 11.92
N ALA A 207 -0.03 10.73 11.22
CA ALA A 207 -1.47 10.97 11.26
C ALA A 207 -2.26 9.74 10.77
N PHE A 208 -3.28 9.32 11.52
CA PHE A 208 -4.18 8.22 11.15
C PHE A 208 -5.35 8.66 10.28
N SER A 209 -5.55 9.97 10.15
CA SER A 209 -6.57 10.58 9.30
C SER A 209 -6.10 11.93 8.78
N SER A 210 -6.48 12.26 7.55
CA SER A 210 -6.10 13.50 6.87
C SER A 210 -7.34 14.24 6.37
N GLN A 211 -7.23 15.55 6.25
CA GLN A 211 -8.24 16.37 5.59
C GLN A 211 -8.24 16.09 4.09
N LEU A 212 -9.43 16.13 3.47
CA LEU A 212 -9.56 15.95 2.02
C LEU A 212 -8.89 17.12 1.28
N ARG A 213 -8.09 16.78 0.26
CA ARG A 213 -7.49 17.78 -0.62
C ARG A 213 -8.55 18.75 -1.21
N PRO A 214 -8.21 20.00 -1.49
CA PRO A 214 -6.87 20.61 -1.52
C PRO A 214 -6.32 21.00 -0.14
N ASP A 215 -7.08 20.81 0.90
CA ASP A 215 -6.65 21.07 2.27
C ASP A 215 -5.60 20.05 2.70
N THR A 216 -4.80 20.40 3.72
CA THR A 216 -3.56 19.66 4.02
C THR A 216 -3.33 19.43 5.51
N ALA A 217 -4.38 19.57 6.34
CA ALA A 217 -4.26 19.32 7.76
C ALA A 217 -4.36 17.82 8.07
N SER A 218 -3.72 17.42 9.15
CA SER A 218 -3.98 16.15 9.82
C SER A 218 -5.25 16.25 10.66
N GLN A 219 -5.94 15.13 10.88
CA GLN A 219 -7.12 15.06 11.73
C GLN A 219 -6.85 14.12 12.91
N ILE A 220 -7.18 14.56 14.13
CA ILE A 220 -7.08 13.72 15.31
C ILE A 220 -8.03 12.54 15.17
N SER A 221 -7.48 11.33 15.11
CA SER A 221 -8.23 10.08 14.98
C SER A 221 -7.69 9.03 15.95
N ALA A 222 -8.56 8.14 16.40
CA ALA A 222 -8.12 7.02 17.21
C ALA A 222 -7.29 6.03 16.39
N LEU A 223 -6.27 5.47 17.02
CA LEU A 223 -5.54 4.34 16.44
C LEU A 223 -6.49 3.15 16.28
N PRO A 224 -6.65 2.58 15.08
CA PRO A 224 -7.49 1.40 14.87
C PRO A 224 -7.04 0.22 15.77
N PRO A 225 -7.97 -0.60 16.28
CA PRO A 225 -7.62 -1.74 17.12
C PRO A 225 -6.89 -2.81 16.28
N PHE A 226 -6.08 -3.62 16.97
CA PHE A 226 -5.38 -4.76 16.37
C PHE A 226 -6.36 -5.81 15.80
N VAL A 227 -6.03 -6.38 14.65
CA VAL A 227 -6.83 -7.37 13.93
C VAL A 227 -6.05 -8.68 13.78
N PRO A 228 -6.38 -9.71 14.53
CA PRO A 228 -5.74 -11.00 14.38
C PRO A 228 -6.11 -11.64 13.03
N MET A 229 -5.14 -12.29 12.41
CA MET A 229 -5.35 -13.06 11.19
C MET A 229 -6.00 -14.41 11.51
N THR A 230 -7.16 -14.70 10.92
CA THR A 230 -7.87 -15.97 11.10
C THR A 230 -7.18 -17.12 10.34
N ASP A 231 -7.40 -18.37 10.76
CA ASP A 231 -6.80 -19.53 10.11
C ASP A 231 -7.25 -19.68 8.65
N ALA A 232 -8.48 -19.30 8.32
CA ALA A 232 -8.97 -19.29 6.94
C ALA A 232 -8.17 -18.30 6.07
N ARG A 233 -7.90 -17.09 6.57
CA ARG A 233 -7.11 -16.08 5.89
C ARG A 233 -5.65 -16.53 5.73
N LYS A 234 -5.06 -17.11 6.78
CA LYS A 234 -3.70 -17.69 6.73
C LYS A 234 -3.59 -18.77 5.67
N LYS A 235 -4.59 -19.68 5.62
CA LYS A 235 -4.63 -20.74 4.62
C LYS A 235 -4.71 -20.19 3.20
N ALA A 236 -5.55 -19.18 2.96
CA ALA A 236 -5.71 -18.59 1.63
C ALA A 236 -4.41 -17.98 1.06
N ASN A 237 -3.49 -17.55 1.92
CA ASN A 237 -2.20 -16.97 1.55
C ASN A 237 -1.08 -17.99 1.33
N GLN A 238 -1.31 -19.28 1.57
CA GLN A 238 -0.25 -20.28 1.38
C GLN A 238 0.09 -20.46 -0.11
N ALA A 239 1.37 -20.69 -0.40
CA ALA A 239 1.86 -20.80 -1.78
C ALA A 239 1.23 -21.97 -2.56
N ASN A 240 0.81 -23.04 -1.87
CA ASN A 240 0.11 -24.18 -2.45
C ASN A 240 -1.42 -24.00 -2.53
N GLN A 241 -1.93 -22.77 -2.32
CA GLN A 241 -3.36 -22.45 -2.47
C GLN A 241 -3.61 -21.64 -3.74
N PRO A 242 -4.86 -21.66 -4.24
CA PRO A 242 -5.22 -20.83 -5.40
C PRO A 242 -5.23 -19.36 -5.01
N ILE A 243 -4.37 -18.57 -5.63
CA ILE A 243 -4.33 -17.11 -5.48
C ILE A 243 -4.64 -16.49 -6.83
N SER A 244 -5.84 -15.91 -6.94
CA SER A 244 -6.32 -15.15 -8.09
C SER A 244 -6.71 -13.76 -7.60
N ILE A 245 -5.98 -12.74 -8.06
CA ILE A 245 -6.00 -11.38 -7.55
C ILE A 245 -6.78 -10.50 -8.52
N TYR A 246 -7.73 -9.74 -7.99
CA TYR A 246 -8.42 -8.67 -8.71
C TYR A 246 -7.83 -7.33 -8.27
N GLU A 247 -7.05 -6.69 -9.14
CA GLU A 247 -6.40 -5.41 -8.89
C GLU A 247 -7.38 -4.26 -9.17
N VAL A 248 -7.52 -3.32 -8.22
CA VAL A 248 -8.58 -2.31 -8.23
C VAL A 248 -8.08 -0.92 -7.86
N HIS A 249 -8.38 0.07 -8.69
CA HIS A 249 -8.34 1.48 -8.32
C HIS A 249 -9.72 1.94 -7.87
N LEU A 250 -9.91 2.19 -6.58
CA LEU A 250 -11.23 2.49 -5.99
C LEU A 250 -11.91 3.71 -6.62
N GLY A 251 -11.12 4.73 -6.98
CA GLY A 251 -11.63 5.99 -7.53
C GLY A 251 -12.21 5.92 -8.93
N SER A 252 -12.04 4.78 -9.65
CA SER A 252 -12.50 4.61 -11.03
C SER A 252 -13.11 3.24 -11.35
N TRP A 253 -13.17 2.33 -10.38
CA TRP A 253 -13.89 1.08 -10.57
C TRP A 253 -15.37 1.35 -10.86
N ARG A 254 -16.00 2.18 -10.03
CA ARG A 254 -17.33 2.71 -10.24
C ARG A 254 -17.46 4.09 -9.60
N ARG A 255 -18.19 4.99 -10.23
CA ARG A 255 -18.48 6.33 -9.73
C ARG A 255 -19.98 6.58 -9.70
N ASN A 256 -20.39 7.58 -8.96
CA ASN A 256 -21.78 8.05 -8.94
C ASN A 256 -22.16 8.59 -10.31
N LEU A 257 -23.18 7.99 -10.94
CA LEU A 257 -23.62 8.32 -12.30
C LEU A 257 -24.19 9.76 -12.43
N ALA A 258 -24.68 10.35 -11.34
CA ALA A 258 -25.31 11.67 -11.37
C ALA A 258 -24.30 12.81 -11.43
N ASN A 259 -23.14 12.67 -10.82
CA ASN A 259 -22.17 13.76 -10.66
C ASN A 259 -20.71 13.35 -10.96
N ASN A 260 -20.48 12.12 -11.36
CA ASN A 260 -19.16 11.54 -11.60
C ASN A 260 -18.20 11.66 -10.38
N TYR A 261 -18.77 11.71 -9.15
CA TYR A 261 -17.97 11.77 -7.92
C TYR A 261 -17.64 10.36 -7.43
N TRP A 262 -16.65 10.26 -6.54
CA TRP A 262 -16.28 8.98 -5.95
C TRP A 262 -17.42 8.39 -5.11
N LEU A 263 -17.49 7.06 -5.07
CA LEU A 263 -18.25 6.35 -4.06
C LEU A 263 -17.45 6.36 -2.74
N ASP A 264 -18.15 6.35 -1.61
CA ASP A 264 -17.50 6.15 -0.32
C ASP A 264 -17.14 4.66 -0.08
N TYR A 265 -16.31 4.39 0.95
CA TYR A 265 -15.86 3.03 1.27
C TYR A 265 -17.01 2.06 1.52
N ASP A 266 -18.10 2.49 2.16
CA ASP A 266 -19.26 1.64 2.43
C ASP A 266 -20.03 1.33 1.14
N GLN A 267 -20.24 2.32 0.28
CA GLN A 267 -20.87 2.15 -1.05
C GLN A 267 -20.02 1.24 -1.96
N ILE A 268 -18.69 1.43 -1.94
CA ILE A 268 -17.75 0.55 -2.68
C ILE A 268 -17.89 -0.88 -2.16
N ALA A 269 -17.94 -1.08 -0.85
CA ALA A 269 -18.08 -2.41 -0.26
C ALA A 269 -19.38 -3.09 -0.67
N ASP A 270 -20.49 -2.34 -0.76
CA ASP A 270 -21.80 -2.85 -1.17
C ASP A 270 -21.79 -3.44 -2.60
N GLU A 271 -20.99 -2.86 -3.49
CA GLU A 271 -20.97 -3.24 -4.90
C GLU A 271 -19.77 -4.13 -5.26
N LEU A 272 -18.56 -3.78 -4.80
CA LEU A 272 -17.31 -4.46 -5.17
C LEU A 272 -17.23 -5.86 -4.57
N ILE A 273 -17.53 -6.01 -3.28
CA ILE A 273 -17.32 -7.30 -2.61
C ILE A 273 -18.21 -8.40 -3.17
N PRO A 274 -19.53 -8.19 -3.39
CA PRO A 274 -20.37 -9.18 -4.05
C PRO A 274 -19.91 -9.50 -5.48
N TYR A 275 -19.44 -8.49 -6.22
CA TYR A 275 -18.94 -8.67 -7.59
C TYR A 275 -17.70 -9.56 -7.63
N VAL A 276 -16.68 -9.26 -6.83
CA VAL A 276 -15.44 -10.04 -6.78
C VAL A 276 -15.69 -11.48 -6.32
N LYS A 277 -16.59 -11.65 -5.33
CA LYS A 277 -17.03 -12.98 -4.87
C LYS A 277 -17.69 -13.77 -5.99
N ASP A 278 -18.60 -13.15 -6.74
CA ASP A 278 -19.31 -13.79 -7.87
C ASP A 278 -18.35 -14.15 -9.00
N MET A 279 -17.37 -13.27 -9.29
CA MET A 279 -16.31 -13.52 -10.26
C MET A 279 -15.31 -14.61 -9.82
N GLY A 280 -15.34 -15.00 -8.56
CA GLY A 280 -14.54 -16.09 -8.01
C GLY A 280 -13.10 -15.78 -7.74
N PHE A 281 -12.68 -14.52 -7.74
CA PHE A 281 -11.34 -14.11 -7.27
C PHE A 281 -11.18 -14.43 -5.77
N THR A 282 -9.96 -14.71 -5.36
CA THR A 282 -9.63 -15.06 -3.97
C THR A 282 -9.09 -13.88 -3.17
N HIS A 283 -8.50 -12.91 -3.87
CA HIS A 283 -7.89 -11.72 -3.30
C HIS A 283 -8.33 -10.48 -4.08
N ILE A 284 -8.39 -9.36 -3.38
CA ILE A 284 -8.44 -8.01 -3.97
C ILE A 284 -7.10 -7.35 -3.68
N GLU A 285 -6.51 -6.72 -4.70
CA GLU A 285 -5.35 -5.83 -4.52
C GLU A 285 -5.79 -4.39 -4.80
N PHE A 286 -5.73 -3.54 -3.79
CA PHE A 286 -6.03 -2.12 -3.96
C PHE A 286 -4.76 -1.37 -4.39
N LEU A 287 -4.86 -0.56 -5.45
CA LEU A 287 -3.87 0.46 -5.73
C LEU A 287 -3.68 1.33 -4.48
N PRO A 288 -2.56 2.09 -4.36
CA PRO A 288 -2.19 2.71 -3.09
C PRO A 288 -3.31 3.54 -2.46
N LEU A 289 -3.62 3.28 -1.20
CA LEU A 289 -4.67 3.95 -0.43
C LEU A 289 -4.12 4.83 0.70
N SER A 290 -2.81 4.97 0.86
CA SER A 290 -2.24 6.03 1.68
C SER A 290 -2.64 7.39 1.15
N GLU A 291 -2.83 8.42 2.01
CA GLU A 291 -3.24 9.75 1.55
C GLU A 291 -2.23 10.36 0.58
N TYR A 292 -2.71 10.94 -0.51
CA TYR A 292 -1.91 11.53 -1.59
C TYR A 292 -2.52 12.82 -2.13
N PRO A 293 -1.69 13.81 -2.57
CA PRO A 293 -2.19 15.13 -2.96
C PRO A 293 -2.74 15.21 -4.37
N PHE A 294 -2.25 14.36 -5.30
CA PHE A 294 -2.52 14.45 -6.73
C PHE A 294 -3.22 13.19 -7.27
N ASP A 295 -4.44 13.33 -7.78
CA ASP A 295 -5.25 12.20 -8.28
C ASP A 295 -4.59 11.46 -9.44
N GLY A 296 -3.89 12.18 -10.31
CA GLY A 296 -3.18 11.61 -11.44
C GLY A 296 -1.96 10.74 -11.06
N SER A 297 -1.59 10.70 -9.79
CA SER A 297 -0.60 9.75 -9.28
C SER A 297 -1.19 8.38 -8.97
N TRP A 298 -2.53 8.22 -8.99
CA TRP A 298 -3.26 6.99 -8.63
C TRP A 298 -2.96 6.47 -7.22
N GLY A 299 -2.37 7.31 -6.37
CA GLY A 299 -1.89 6.98 -5.04
C GLY A 299 -0.40 6.66 -4.94
N TYR A 300 0.34 6.57 -6.06
CA TYR A 300 1.78 6.27 -6.06
C TYR A 300 2.69 7.43 -5.60
N GLN A 301 2.11 8.58 -5.24
CA GLN A 301 2.84 9.68 -4.60
C GLN A 301 2.27 9.98 -3.20
N PRO A 302 2.39 9.05 -2.25
CA PRO A 302 1.79 9.20 -0.94
C PRO A 302 2.48 10.27 -0.11
N ILE A 303 1.67 11.00 0.68
CA ILE A 303 2.15 12.04 1.59
C ILE A 303 1.83 11.71 3.06
N GLY A 304 0.78 10.91 3.30
CA GLY A 304 0.34 10.46 4.61
C GLY A 304 0.31 8.93 4.67
N LEU A 305 1.46 8.29 4.92
CA LEU A 305 1.57 6.82 4.86
C LEU A 305 0.67 6.09 5.86
N TYR A 306 0.36 6.69 7.01
CA TYR A 306 -0.47 6.09 8.05
C TYR A 306 -1.96 6.47 7.96
N SER A 307 -2.34 7.30 7.00
CA SER A 307 -3.72 7.75 6.80
C SER A 307 -4.32 7.09 5.56
N PRO A 308 -5.39 6.28 5.67
CA PRO A 308 -6.19 5.93 4.50
C PRO A 308 -6.69 7.19 3.82
N THR A 309 -6.67 7.22 2.49
CA THR A 309 -7.09 8.41 1.75
C THR A 309 -8.51 8.83 2.10
N SER A 310 -8.69 10.09 2.42
CA SER A 310 -9.96 10.71 2.80
C SER A 310 -10.94 10.89 1.63
N ARG A 311 -10.50 10.57 0.39
CA ARG A 311 -11.36 10.62 -0.81
C ARG A 311 -12.61 9.75 -0.70
N PHE A 312 -12.51 8.64 0.00
CA PHE A 312 -13.57 7.63 0.09
C PHE A 312 -14.19 7.54 1.48
N GLY A 313 -13.78 8.39 2.43
CA GLY A 313 -14.30 8.42 3.79
C GLY A 313 -13.23 8.34 4.87
N ASP A 314 -13.65 7.98 6.07
CA ASP A 314 -12.79 7.91 7.25
C ASP A 314 -12.09 6.53 7.39
N PRO A 315 -11.08 6.43 8.27
CA PRO A 315 -10.36 5.17 8.50
C PRO A 315 -11.26 4.01 8.99
N GLN A 316 -12.33 4.30 9.71
CA GLN A 316 -13.26 3.29 10.19
C GLN A 316 -14.10 2.72 9.03
N ALA A 317 -14.47 3.55 8.05
CA ALA A 317 -15.16 3.10 6.85
C ALA A 317 -14.25 2.20 5.98
N PHE A 318 -12.97 2.56 5.82
CA PHE A 318 -12.00 1.68 5.16
C PHE A 318 -11.86 0.34 5.90
N ARG A 319 -11.80 0.37 7.22
CA ARG A 319 -11.75 -0.85 8.02
C ARG A 319 -12.99 -1.73 7.77
N ARG A 320 -14.21 -1.15 7.70
CA ARG A 320 -15.43 -1.92 7.39
C ARG A 320 -15.38 -2.54 6.00
N LEU A 321 -14.82 -1.86 5.00
CA LEU A 321 -14.62 -2.43 3.66
C LEU A 321 -13.77 -3.71 3.72
N VAL A 322 -12.65 -3.69 4.45
CA VAL A 322 -11.76 -4.84 4.64
C VAL A 322 -12.48 -5.97 5.39
N ASP A 323 -13.18 -5.66 6.48
CA ASP A 323 -13.96 -6.66 7.25
C ASP A 323 -15.00 -7.36 6.37
N ARG A 324 -15.71 -6.62 5.53
CA ARG A 324 -16.69 -7.18 4.58
C ARG A 324 -16.06 -8.08 3.52
N ALA A 325 -14.84 -7.75 3.04
CA ALA A 325 -14.08 -8.64 2.18
C ALA A 325 -13.77 -9.97 2.88
N HIS A 326 -13.33 -9.92 4.13
CA HIS A 326 -13.05 -11.12 4.94
C HIS A 326 -14.32 -11.96 5.20
N GLU A 327 -15.44 -11.33 5.52
CA GLU A 327 -16.73 -12.01 5.68
C GLU A 327 -17.19 -12.73 4.39
N ALA A 328 -16.81 -12.18 3.24
CA ALA A 328 -17.05 -12.79 1.95
C ALA A 328 -16.08 -13.93 1.61
N GLY A 329 -15.01 -14.13 2.42
CA GLY A 329 -13.94 -15.09 2.19
C GLY A 329 -12.89 -14.60 1.18
N ILE A 330 -12.69 -13.29 1.08
CA ILE A 330 -11.75 -12.64 0.17
C ILE A 330 -10.65 -11.98 1.01
N ASN A 331 -9.40 -12.30 0.73
CA ASN A 331 -8.24 -11.63 1.34
C ASN A 331 -7.94 -10.31 0.63
N VAL A 332 -7.29 -9.38 1.33
CA VAL A 332 -7.01 -8.03 0.83
C VAL A 332 -5.50 -7.79 0.79
N ILE A 333 -5.01 -7.35 -0.35
CA ILE A 333 -3.63 -6.90 -0.58
C ILE A 333 -3.67 -5.39 -0.77
N LEU A 334 -2.69 -4.68 -0.23
CA LEU A 334 -2.53 -3.25 -0.44
C LEU A 334 -1.24 -2.98 -1.21
N ASP A 335 -1.35 -2.18 -2.24
CA ASP A 335 -0.17 -1.65 -2.93
C ASP A 335 0.51 -0.60 -2.05
N TRP A 336 1.77 -0.81 -1.71
CA TRP A 336 2.54 -0.05 -0.75
C TRP A 336 3.77 0.58 -1.40
N VAL A 337 3.93 1.89 -1.20
CA VAL A 337 4.94 2.72 -1.86
C VAL A 337 5.98 3.22 -0.85
N PRO A 338 6.97 2.42 -0.46
CA PRO A 338 8.05 2.83 0.44
C PRO A 338 9.25 3.42 -0.30
N GLY A 339 9.21 3.49 -1.64
CA GLY A 339 10.33 3.90 -2.48
C GLY A 339 10.58 5.40 -2.49
N HIS A 340 9.52 6.19 -2.50
CA HIS A 340 9.59 7.62 -2.74
C HIS A 340 8.36 8.38 -2.23
N PHE A 341 8.44 9.72 -2.23
CA PHE A 341 7.34 10.61 -1.84
C PHE A 341 7.40 11.94 -2.60
N PRO A 342 6.27 12.66 -2.75
CA PRO A 342 6.21 13.92 -3.48
C PRO A 342 6.88 15.08 -2.72
N SER A 343 7.20 16.15 -3.45
CA SER A 343 7.90 17.34 -2.92
C SER A 343 6.96 18.42 -2.36
N ASP A 344 5.72 18.07 -2.02
CA ASP A 344 4.74 18.99 -1.43
C ASP A 344 5.23 19.50 -0.08
N THR A 345 5.22 20.83 0.10
CA THR A 345 5.89 21.50 1.24
C THR A 345 5.25 21.21 2.60
N HIS A 346 3.99 20.80 2.64
CA HIS A 346 3.32 20.39 3.88
C HIS A 346 3.64 18.94 4.29
N GLY A 347 4.25 18.15 3.38
CA GLY A 347 4.67 16.77 3.63
C GLY A 347 6.09 16.65 4.16
N LEU A 348 6.77 15.56 3.79
CA LEU A 348 8.04 15.16 4.39
C LEU A 348 9.26 15.94 3.90
N VAL A 349 9.18 16.58 2.73
CA VAL A 349 10.32 17.28 2.11
C VAL A 349 10.94 18.32 3.03
N SER A 350 12.25 18.28 3.22
CA SER A 350 13.02 19.23 4.05
C SER A 350 12.31 19.51 5.39
N PHE A 351 11.90 18.46 6.09
CA PHE A 351 10.88 18.50 7.13
C PHE A 351 11.17 19.54 8.23
N ASP A 352 12.37 19.52 8.80
CA ASP A 352 12.84 20.44 9.84
C ASP A 352 13.86 21.46 9.32
N GLY A 353 13.89 21.66 8.00
CA GLY A 353 14.85 22.50 7.30
C GLY A 353 16.06 21.75 6.75
N THR A 354 16.17 20.47 7.08
CA THR A 354 17.18 19.55 6.55
C THR A 354 16.53 18.44 5.71
N ALA A 355 17.33 17.70 4.95
CA ALA A 355 16.91 16.46 4.31
C ALA A 355 16.74 15.37 5.39
N LEU A 356 15.59 15.41 6.11
CA LEU A 356 15.34 14.55 7.27
C LEU A 356 14.94 13.15 6.87
N TYR A 357 13.98 13.02 5.93
CA TYR A 357 13.45 11.75 5.42
C TYR A 357 14.12 11.32 4.12
N GLU A 358 14.59 12.26 3.32
CA GLU A 358 15.24 12.07 2.03
C GLU A 358 16.77 12.13 2.11
N HIS A 359 17.46 11.71 1.04
CA HIS A 359 18.88 12.00 0.87
C HIS A 359 19.10 13.46 0.43
N ALA A 360 20.16 14.09 0.93
CA ALA A 360 20.49 15.48 0.61
C ALA A 360 21.03 15.66 -0.82
N ASP A 361 21.80 14.68 -1.32
CA ASP A 361 22.33 14.71 -2.69
C ASP A 361 21.27 14.20 -3.68
N PRO A 362 20.84 14.99 -4.68
CA PRO A 362 19.82 14.58 -5.63
C PRO A 362 20.21 13.36 -6.49
N ARG A 363 21.52 13.03 -6.58
CA ARG A 363 21.98 11.81 -7.26
C ARG A 363 21.65 10.53 -6.47
N GLU A 364 21.25 10.64 -5.21
CA GLU A 364 20.73 9.56 -4.37
C GLU A 364 19.27 9.80 -3.96
N GLY A 365 18.84 11.06 -3.86
CA GLY A 365 17.60 11.49 -3.23
C GLY A 365 16.48 11.92 -4.15
N TYR A 366 16.62 11.83 -5.50
CA TYR A 366 15.60 12.33 -6.40
C TYR A 366 15.40 11.42 -7.62
N HIS A 367 14.15 11.00 -7.87
CA HIS A 367 13.76 10.31 -9.10
C HIS A 367 13.43 11.30 -10.21
N GLN A 368 14.16 11.24 -11.32
CA GLN A 368 13.99 12.14 -12.46
C GLN A 368 12.68 11.86 -13.22
N ASP A 369 12.29 10.60 -13.38
CA ASP A 369 11.10 10.19 -14.14
C ASP A 369 9.80 10.58 -13.43
N TRP A 370 9.76 10.50 -12.09
CA TRP A 370 8.54 10.72 -11.30
C TRP A 370 8.52 12.06 -10.58
N HIS A 371 9.64 12.80 -10.61
CA HIS A 371 9.81 14.06 -9.87
C HIS A 371 9.54 13.93 -8.37
N THR A 372 9.97 12.82 -7.78
CA THR A 372 9.77 12.47 -6.38
C THR A 372 11.09 12.35 -5.62
N LEU A 373 11.02 12.46 -4.29
CA LEU A 373 12.16 12.30 -3.41
C LEU A 373 12.30 10.83 -2.98
N ILE A 374 13.55 10.39 -2.78
CA ILE A 374 13.87 9.02 -2.36
C ILE A 374 14.16 9.03 -0.86
N TYR A 375 13.55 8.10 -0.12
CA TYR A 375 13.79 7.92 1.30
C TYR A 375 15.26 7.56 1.60
N ASN A 376 15.78 8.13 2.69
CA ASN A 376 17.10 7.78 3.20
C ASN A 376 17.05 6.51 4.06
N TYR A 377 17.16 5.34 3.41
CA TYR A 377 17.13 4.03 4.09
C TYR A 377 18.33 3.81 5.03
N GLY A 378 19.40 4.60 4.93
CA GLY A 378 20.52 4.57 5.84
C GLY A 378 20.21 5.14 7.22
N ARG A 379 19.13 5.94 7.35
CA ARG A 379 18.72 6.54 8.62
C ARG A 379 17.78 5.60 9.38
N HIS A 380 18.11 5.33 10.65
CA HIS A 380 17.41 4.34 11.48
C HIS A 380 15.94 4.69 11.68
N GLU A 381 15.65 5.97 11.95
CA GLU A 381 14.30 6.47 12.18
C GLU A 381 13.43 6.39 10.90
N VAL A 382 14.04 6.62 9.73
CA VAL A 382 13.34 6.51 8.43
C VAL A 382 13.03 5.05 8.11
N ARG A 383 14.00 4.14 8.29
CA ARG A 383 13.72 2.70 8.15
C ARG A 383 12.62 2.24 9.10
N ASN A 384 12.67 2.74 10.34
CA ASN A 384 11.67 2.41 11.34
C ASN A 384 10.29 2.94 10.95
N TYR A 385 10.20 4.19 10.49
CA TYR A 385 8.99 4.80 9.96
C TYR A 385 8.35 3.95 8.85
N LEU A 386 9.14 3.53 7.87
CA LEU A 386 8.64 2.74 6.73
C LEU A 386 8.27 1.30 7.14
N SER A 387 9.16 0.57 7.82
CA SER A 387 8.88 -0.84 8.16
C SER A 387 7.71 -0.99 9.12
N SER A 388 7.54 -0.05 10.06
CA SER A 388 6.36 -0.05 10.94
C SER A 388 5.07 0.35 10.22
N ASN A 389 5.17 1.13 9.14
CA ASN A 389 4.00 1.43 8.31
C ASN A 389 3.46 0.18 7.61
N ALA A 390 4.31 -0.71 7.11
CA ALA A 390 3.88 -2.00 6.61
C ALA A 390 3.10 -2.80 7.68
N LEU A 391 3.66 -2.92 8.90
CA LEU A 391 2.98 -3.59 10.02
C LEU A 391 1.66 -2.91 10.37
N TYR A 392 1.60 -1.59 10.37
CA TYR A 392 0.38 -0.82 10.67
C TYR A 392 -0.79 -1.22 9.76
N TRP A 393 -0.57 -1.31 8.45
CA TRP A 393 -1.61 -1.74 7.51
C TRP A 393 -2.04 -3.18 7.76
N LEU A 394 -1.10 -4.08 7.99
CA LEU A 394 -1.38 -5.49 8.22
C LEU A 394 -2.14 -5.71 9.54
N GLU A 395 -1.69 -5.11 10.63
CA GLU A 395 -2.24 -5.40 11.96
C GLU A 395 -3.40 -4.51 12.38
N ARG A 396 -3.51 -3.26 11.87
CA ARG A 396 -4.55 -2.31 12.28
C ARG A 396 -5.73 -2.26 11.32
N PHE A 397 -5.52 -2.54 10.05
CA PHE A 397 -6.60 -2.67 9.08
C PHE A 397 -6.91 -4.11 8.71
N GLY A 398 -6.08 -5.06 9.12
CA GLY A 398 -6.26 -6.47 8.80
C GLY A 398 -5.95 -6.80 7.35
N ILE A 399 -5.10 -6.00 6.69
CA ILE A 399 -4.60 -6.30 5.34
C ILE A 399 -3.85 -7.63 5.36
N ASP A 400 -4.08 -8.49 4.36
CA ASP A 400 -3.52 -9.85 4.29
C ASP A 400 -2.18 -9.91 3.58
N GLY A 401 -1.81 -8.86 2.89
CA GLY A 401 -0.54 -8.75 2.21
C GLY A 401 -0.27 -7.36 1.67
N ILE A 402 0.99 -7.09 1.38
CA ILE A 402 1.41 -5.86 0.69
C ILE A 402 2.09 -6.21 -0.63
N ARG A 403 1.80 -5.45 -1.67
CA ARG A 403 2.60 -5.40 -2.89
C ARG A 403 3.52 -4.19 -2.78
N VAL A 404 4.82 -4.41 -2.94
CA VAL A 404 5.83 -3.34 -2.84
C VAL A 404 6.13 -2.81 -4.22
N ASP A 405 5.77 -1.55 -4.41
CA ASP A 405 5.92 -0.81 -5.67
C ASP A 405 7.37 -0.56 -6.03
N ALA A 406 7.71 -0.69 -7.31
CA ALA A 406 8.95 -0.25 -7.93
C ALA A 406 10.23 -0.69 -7.18
N VAL A 407 10.31 -1.93 -6.72
CA VAL A 407 11.46 -2.46 -5.96
C VAL A 407 12.78 -2.26 -6.73
N ALA A 408 12.78 -2.41 -8.06
CA ALA A 408 13.95 -2.16 -8.89
C ALA A 408 14.53 -0.75 -8.70
N SER A 409 13.69 0.27 -8.54
CA SER A 409 14.11 1.66 -8.31
C SER A 409 14.73 1.87 -6.93
N MET A 410 14.38 1.01 -5.96
CA MET A 410 14.92 1.06 -4.61
C MET A 410 16.29 0.39 -4.53
N ILE A 411 16.46 -0.80 -5.15
CA ILE A 411 17.67 -1.61 -5.02
C ILE A 411 18.81 -1.20 -5.94
N TYR A 412 18.56 -0.36 -6.95
CA TYR A 412 19.57 0.12 -7.87
C TYR A 412 19.69 1.63 -7.90
N ARG A 413 20.90 2.15 -7.59
CA ARG A 413 21.21 3.58 -7.56
C ARG A 413 21.26 4.22 -8.94
N ASP A 414 21.50 3.42 -10.00
CA ASP A 414 21.53 3.82 -11.40
C ASP A 414 20.19 3.70 -12.13
N TYR A 415 19.11 3.36 -11.40
CA TYR A 415 17.78 3.22 -11.99
C TYR A 415 17.34 4.51 -12.71
N SER A 416 17.03 4.41 -14.02
CA SER A 416 16.64 5.52 -14.91
C SER A 416 17.63 6.72 -14.92
N ARG A 417 18.92 6.48 -14.68
CA ARG A 417 19.94 7.53 -14.63
C ARG A 417 21.07 7.26 -15.63
N ALA A 418 21.61 8.35 -16.21
CA ALA A 418 22.79 8.27 -17.04
C ALA A 418 24.07 8.14 -16.19
N GLU A 419 25.16 7.80 -16.85
CA GLU A 419 26.49 7.78 -16.22
C GLU A 419 26.84 9.16 -15.64
N GLY A 420 27.25 9.20 -14.37
CA GLY A 420 27.56 10.42 -13.62
C GLY A 420 26.37 11.07 -12.89
N GLU A 421 25.15 10.61 -13.11
CA GLU A 421 23.95 11.11 -12.45
C GLU A 421 23.55 10.31 -11.18
N TRP A 422 24.36 9.37 -10.78
CA TRP A 422 24.19 8.56 -9.57
C TRP A 422 25.53 8.38 -8.83
N ILE A 423 25.44 7.96 -7.55
CA ILE A 423 26.58 7.73 -6.68
C ILE A 423 26.71 6.24 -6.42
N PRO A 424 27.86 5.61 -6.75
CA PRO A 424 28.13 4.21 -6.43
C PRO A 424 28.06 3.95 -4.92
N ASN A 425 27.76 2.71 -4.54
CA ASN A 425 27.84 2.28 -3.15
C ASN A 425 29.30 2.23 -2.67
N GLN A 426 29.51 1.96 -1.39
CA GLN A 426 30.83 1.94 -0.75
C GLN A 426 31.82 0.93 -1.36
N TYR A 427 31.37 0.00 -2.19
CA TYR A 427 32.17 -0.99 -2.90
C TYR A 427 32.34 -0.65 -4.40
N GLY A 428 31.79 0.47 -4.85
CA GLY A 428 31.80 0.91 -6.24
C GLY A 428 30.72 0.28 -7.13
N GLY A 429 29.79 -0.49 -6.56
CA GLY A 429 28.65 -1.09 -7.24
C GLY A 429 27.44 -0.15 -7.35
N ARG A 430 26.46 -0.60 -8.13
CA ARG A 430 25.20 0.14 -8.37
C ARG A 430 24.08 -0.19 -7.38
N GLU A 431 24.24 -1.26 -6.62
CA GLU A 431 23.24 -1.70 -5.64
C GLU A 431 23.13 -0.70 -4.48
N ASN A 432 21.89 -0.36 -4.12
CA ASN A 432 21.59 0.41 -2.91
C ASN A 432 21.52 -0.55 -1.73
N LEU A 433 22.63 -0.70 -1.03
CA LEU A 433 22.78 -1.66 0.05
C LEU A 433 21.84 -1.36 1.23
N GLU A 434 21.60 -0.08 1.51
CA GLU A 434 20.71 0.37 2.57
C GLU A 434 19.24 0.02 2.27
N ALA A 435 18.82 0.18 1.01
CA ALA A 435 17.49 -0.22 0.57
C ALA A 435 17.30 -1.76 0.57
N ILE A 436 18.32 -2.50 0.13
CA ILE A 436 18.32 -3.97 0.18
C ILE A 436 18.17 -4.46 1.63
N GLU A 437 18.93 -3.90 2.56
CA GLU A 437 18.85 -4.24 3.98
C GLU A 437 17.48 -3.84 4.59
N PHE A 438 16.96 -2.68 4.20
CA PHE A 438 15.61 -2.25 4.58
C PHE A 438 14.53 -3.25 4.15
N LEU A 439 14.56 -3.71 2.89
CA LEU A 439 13.59 -4.67 2.36
C LEU A 439 13.68 -6.02 3.08
N LYS A 440 14.91 -6.54 3.28
CA LYS A 440 15.14 -7.77 4.06
C LYS A 440 14.58 -7.67 5.47
N HIS A 441 14.89 -6.58 6.15
CA HIS A 441 14.44 -6.35 7.52
C HIS A 441 12.92 -6.19 7.61
N THR A 442 12.31 -5.50 6.65
CA THR A 442 10.85 -5.33 6.60
C THR A 442 10.14 -6.64 6.36
N ASN A 443 10.61 -7.45 5.40
CA ASN A 443 10.04 -8.79 5.15
C ASN A 443 10.22 -9.71 6.36
N TRP A 444 11.39 -9.68 7.01
CA TRP A 444 11.61 -10.42 8.25
C TRP A 444 10.63 -10.00 9.34
N LYS A 445 10.44 -8.70 9.57
CA LYS A 445 9.45 -8.20 10.55
C LYS A 445 8.02 -8.66 10.24
N ILE A 446 7.62 -8.62 8.96
CA ILE A 446 6.29 -9.07 8.55
C ILE A 446 6.12 -10.56 8.88
N HIS A 447 7.10 -11.39 8.55
CA HIS A 447 7.00 -12.83 8.79
C HIS A 447 7.04 -13.21 10.29
N GLU A 448 7.74 -12.43 11.10
CA GLU A 448 7.82 -12.64 12.56
C GLU A 448 6.54 -12.17 13.27
N GLU A 449 6.08 -10.94 12.98
CA GLU A 449 4.96 -10.31 13.69
C GLU A 449 3.60 -10.71 13.15
N MET A 450 3.50 -10.88 11.82
CA MET A 450 2.27 -11.19 11.09
C MET A 450 2.46 -12.44 10.20
N PRO A 451 2.75 -13.59 10.79
CA PRO A 451 3.01 -14.82 10.03
C PRO A 451 1.83 -15.15 9.11
N SER A 452 2.12 -15.50 7.87
CA SER A 452 1.19 -15.75 6.78
C SER A 452 0.60 -14.51 6.08
N CYS A 453 0.95 -13.29 6.47
CA CYS A 453 0.75 -12.14 5.60
C CYS A 453 1.70 -12.22 4.40
N LEU A 454 1.23 -11.77 3.24
CA LEU A 454 2.02 -11.79 2.00
C LEU A 454 2.86 -10.52 1.86
N SER A 455 4.06 -10.68 1.31
CA SER A 455 4.82 -9.60 0.70
C SER A 455 5.12 -9.97 -0.75
N ILE A 456 4.76 -9.08 -1.69
CA ILE A 456 4.86 -9.31 -3.13
C ILE A 456 5.72 -8.19 -3.73
N ALA A 457 6.77 -8.54 -4.48
CA ALA A 457 7.64 -7.54 -5.09
C ALA A 457 7.23 -7.23 -6.53
N GLU A 458 7.09 -5.94 -6.87
CA GLU A 458 7.22 -5.53 -8.25
C GLU A 458 8.70 -5.26 -8.54
N GLU A 459 9.35 -6.24 -9.15
CA GLU A 459 10.77 -6.19 -9.49
C GLU A 459 10.99 -6.79 -10.88
N SER A 460 11.48 -5.97 -11.81
CA SER A 460 11.57 -6.30 -13.24
C SER A 460 12.98 -6.67 -13.69
N THR A 461 13.99 -6.62 -12.81
CA THR A 461 15.37 -6.85 -13.16
C THR A 461 15.79 -8.31 -12.96
N SER A 462 17.06 -8.61 -13.24
CA SER A 462 17.68 -9.90 -13.00
C SER A 462 18.27 -10.05 -11.59
N PHE A 463 17.84 -9.24 -10.63
CA PHE A 463 18.25 -9.41 -9.23
C PHE A 463 17.81 -10.79 -8.74
N ALA A 464 18.77 -11.59 -8.27
CA ALA A 464 18.52 -12.98 -7.90
C ALA A 464 18.04 -13.11 -6.46
N GLY A 465 17.10 -14.03 -6.22
CA GLY A 465 16.65 -14.39 -4.88
C GLY A 465 15.71 -13.37 -4.25
N VAL A 466 14.90 -12.67 -5.03
CA VAL A 466 13.87 -11.76 -4.50
C VAL A 466 12.93 -12.50 -3.55
N THR A 467 12.52 -13.72 -3.90
CA THR A 467 11.62 -14.57 -3.10
C THR A 467 12.35 -15.63 -2.26
N HIS A 468 13.69 -15.63 -2.26
CA HIS A 468 14.44 -16.51 -1.40
C HIS A 468 14.48 -15.96 0.04
N PRO A 469 14.57 -16.85 1.05
CA PRO A 469 14.72 -16.44 2.45
C PRO A 469 15.94 -15.51 2.64
N SER A 470 15.81 -14.52 3.53
CA SER A 470 16.89 -13.56 3.80
C SER A 470 18.14 -14.23 4.39
N GLU A 471 17.98 -15.34 5.13
CA GLU A 471 19.08 -16.16 5.66
C GLU A 471 19.95 -16.77 4.55
N ASN A 472 19.36 -16.99 3.37
CA ASN A 472 20.04 -17.51 2.18
C ASN A 472 20.51 -16.38 1.22
N GLY A 473 20.50 -15.14 1.70
CA GLY A 473 20.92 -13.97 0.93
C GLY A 473 19.82 -13.31 0.09
N GLY A 474 18.61 -13.86 0.06
CA GLY A 474 17.46 -13.32 -0.64
C GLY A 474 16.85 -12.08 0.02
N LEU A 475 15.82 -11.48 -0.60
CA LEU A 475 15.09 -10.33 -0.06
C LEU A 475 13.94 -10.74 0.88
N GLY A 476 13.52 -12.02 0.86
CA GLY A 476 12.49 -12.57 1.75
C GLY A 476 11.05 -12.29 1.33
N PHE A 477 10.77 -11.88 0.10
CA PHE A 477 9.40 -11.76 -0.41
C PHE A 477 8.74 -13.14 -0.57
N ASN A 478 7.42 -13.20 -0.43
CA ASN A 478 6.67 -14.43 -0.72
C ASN A 478 6.55 -14.67 -2.23
N PHE A 479 6.29 -13.61 -2.98
CA PHE A 479 6.11 -13.65 -4.44
C PHE A 479 6.77 -12.45 -5.13
N LYS A 480 6.96 -12.62 -6.44
CA LYS A 480 7.44 -11.57 -7.35
C LYS A 480 6.55 -11.53 -8.58
N TRP A 481 6.20 -10.35 -9.10
CA TRP A 481 5.55 -10.21 -10.39
C TRP A 481 6.47 -10.69 -11.50
N ASN A 482 5.96 -11.57 -12.38
CA ASN A 482 6.71 -12.06 -13.55
C ASN A 482 6.55 -11.09 -14.73
N MET A 483 7.27 -9.96 -14.66
CA MET A 483 7.26 -8.94 -15.71
C MET A 483 7.83 -9.46 -17.03
N GLY A 484 8.78 -10.40 -16.99
CA GLY A 484 9.33 -11.06 -18.19
C GLY A 484 8.26 -11.86 -18.93
N TRP A 485 7.52 -12.72 -18.23
CA TRP A 485 6.41 -13.47 -18.80
C TRP A 485 5.35 -12.54 -19.40
N MET A 486 4.97 -11.50 -18.67
CA MET A 486 3.97 -10.52 -19.12
C MET A 486 4.41 -9.83 -20.41
N ASN A 487 5.63 -9.29 -20.46
CA ASN A 487 6.17 -8.60 -21.64
C ASN A 487 6.28 -9.53 -22.87
N ASP A 488 6.80 -10.75 -22.69
CA ASP A 488 6.99 -11.71 -23.78
C ASP A 488 5.67 -12.18 -24.35
N THR A 489 4.73 -12.60 -23.49
CA THR A 489 3.44 -13.13 -23.93
C THR A 489 2.58 -12.04 -24.57
N LEU A 490 2.53 -10.82 -24.01
CA LEU A 490 1.80 -9.71 -24.62
C LEU A 490 2.42 -9.28 -25.96
N SER A 491 3.76 -9.28 -26.07
CA SER A 491 4.41 -8.96 -27.34
C SER A 491 4.13 -10.02 -28.41
N TYR A 492 3.98 -11.30 -28.01
CA TYR A 492 3.55 -12.37 -28.91
C TYR A 492 2.07 -12.20 -29.32
N MET A 493 1.20 -11.96 -28.38
CA MET A 493 -0.25 -11.82 -28.61
C MET A 493 -0.59 -10.63 -29.51
N LYS A 494 0.19 -9.56 -29.49
CA LYS A 494 0.04 -8.39 -30.39
C LYS A 494 0.36 -8.70 -31.85
N LEU A 495 1.09 -9.77 -32.15
CA LEU A 495 1.44 -10.12 -33.53
C LEU A 495 0.21 -10.66 -34.27
N ASP A 496 0.12 -10.30 -35.56
CA ASP A 496 -0.78 -11.02 -36.46
C ASP A 496 -0.43 -12.51 -36.43
N PRO A 497 -1.39 -13.43 -36.35
CA PRO A 497 -1.15 -14.86 -36.22
C PRO A 497 -0.20 -15.44 -37.25
N VAL A 498 -0.13 -14.85 -38.44
CA VAL A 498 0.78 -15.30 -39.51
C VAL A 498 2.28 -15.15 -39.16
N TYR A 499 2.59 -14.20 -38.28
CA TYR A 499 3.97 -13.96 -37.84
C TYR A 499 4.33 -14.70 -36.55
N ARG A 500 3.38 -15.26 -35.80
CA ARG A 500 3.59 -15.90 -34.49
C ARG A 500 4.55 -17.08 -34.55
N GLN A 501 4.58 -17.81 -35.67
CA GLN A 501 5.51 -18.92 -35.89
C GLN A 501 7.00 -18.51 -35.76
N TYR A 502 7.36 -17.28 -36.07
CA TYR A 502 8.73 -16.76 -35.96
C TYR A 502 9.09 -16.26 -34.55
N HIS A 503 8.11 -16.22 -33.64
CA HIS A 503 8.25 -15.71 -32.28
C HIS A 503 7.77 -16.71 -31.22
N HIS A 504 7.65 -17.97 -31.58
CA HIS A 504 7.13 -19.06 -30.76
C HIS A 504 7.79 -19.13 -29.35
N ASN A 505 9.11 -18.90 -29.33
CA ASN A 505 9.89 -18.89 -28.10
C ASN A 505 9.43 -17.87 -27.04
N LYS A 506 8.75 -16.79 -27.41
CA LYS A 506 8.23 -15.82 -26.44
C LYS A 506 7.19 -16.41 -25.49
N MET A 507 6.44 -17.42 -25.92
CA MET A 507 5.48 -18.12 -25.08
C MET A 507 6.11 -19.20 -24.18
N THR A 508 7.31 -19.68 -24.55
CA THR A 508 7.97 -20.80 -23.85
C THR A 508 9.14 -20.35 -22.98
N PHE A 509 9.74 -19.20 -23.28
CA PHE A 509 10.95 -18.70 -22.60
C PHE A 509 10.75 -18.51 -21.09
N GLY A 510 9.57 -18.07 -20.65
CA GLY A 510 9.23 -17.92 -19.22
C GLY A 510 9.49 -19.17 -18.39
N MET A 511 9.30 -20.35 -18.97
CA MET A 511 9.54 -21.63 -18.26
C MET A 511 11.02 -21.91 -17.99
N MET A 512 11.96 -21.25 -18.68
CA MET A 512 13.40 -21.42 -18.43
C MET A 512 13.81 -20.89 -17.05
N TYR A 513 13.06 -19.95 -16.49
CA TYR A 513 13.34 -19.35 -15.18
C TYR A 513 12.16 -19.45 -14.19
N GLN A 514 11.06 -20.12 -14.57
CA GLN A 514 9.83 -20.22 -13.78
C GLN A 514 10.06 -20.65 -12.32
N TYR A 515 11.03 -21.49 -12.07
CA TYR A 515 11.33 -22.04 -10.74
C TYR A 515 12.51 -21.35 -10.05
N SER A 516 12.98 -20.21 -10.58
CA SER A 516 14.01 -19.40 -9.91
C SER A 516 13.42 -18.51 -8.80
N GLU A 517 12.15 -18.19 -8.89
CA GLU A 517 11.39 -17.35 -7.94
C GLU A 517 9.95 -17.87 -7.83
N ASN A 518 9.22 -17.39 -6.82
CA ASN A 518 7.78 -17.62 -6.71
C ASN A 518 7.04 -16.51 -7.46
N PHE A 519 6.34 -16.84 -8.53
CA PHE A 519 5.79 -15.83 -9.43
C PHE A 519 4.28 -15.60 -9.29
N VAL A 520 3.88 -14.32 -9.42
CA VAL A 520 2.55 -13.89 -9.84
C VAL A 520 2.61 -13.49 -11.31
N LEU A 521 1.67 -13.92 -12.12
CA LEU A 521 1.52 -13.54 -13.53
C LEU A 521 0.66 -12.27 -13.59
N PRO A 522 1.26 -11.06 -13.83
CA PRO A 522 0.51 -9.82 -13.77
C PRO A 522 -0.03 -9.42 -15.15
N LEU A 523 -1.31 -9.16 -15.24
CA LEU A 523 -1.92 -8.30 -16.25
C LEU A 523 -2.48 -7.08 -15.51
N SER A 524 -1.58 -6.20 -15.09
CA SER A 524 -1.82 -5.09 -14.17
C SER A 524 -2.33 -3.82 -14.85
N HIS A 525 -2.58 -2.79 -14.03
CA HIS A 525 -2.96 -1.45 -14.49
C HIS A 525 -1.95 -0.84 -15.47
N ASP A 526 -0.64 -1.09 -15.28
CA ASP A 526 0.42 -0.54 -16.12
C ASP A 526 0.31 -0.97 -17.60
N GLU A 527 -0.33 -2.11 -17.86
CA GLU A 527 -0.45 -2.63 -19.21
C GLU A 527 -1.57 -2.00 -20.03
N VAL A 528 -2.43 -1.21 -19.41
CA VAL A 528 -3.64 -0.66 -20.04
C VAL A 528 -3.74 0.87 -19.97
N VAL A 529 -2.60 1.54 -19.90
CA VAL A 529 -2.47 3.01 -19.79
C VAL A 529 -1.38 3.56 -20.73
N HIS A 530 -1.29 4.86 -20.82
CA HIS A 530 -0.21 5.61 -21.48
C HIS A 530 0.07 5.21 -22.95
N GLY A 531 -0.99 5.01 -23.74
CA GLY A 531 -0.88 4.68 -25.16
C GLY A 531 -0.54 3.19 -25.43
N LYS A 532 -0.64 2.35 -24.39
CA LYS A 532 -0.39 0.90 -24.53
C LYS A 532 -1.61 0.13 -25.06
N CYS A 533 -2.78 0.75 -25.22
CA CYS A 533 -4.09 0.17 -25.51
C CYS A 533 -4.64 -0.73 -24.38
N SER A 534 -5.96 -0.99 -24.38
CA SER A 534 -6.56 -2.04 -23.53
C SER A 534 -6.04 -3.43 -23.94
N LEU A 535 -6.24 -4.45 -23.11
CA LEU A 535 -5.84 -5.82 -23.48
C LEU A 535 -6.57 -6.28 -24.75
N LEU A 536 -7.88 -5.99 -24.88
CA LEU A 536 -8.63 -6.26 -26.10
C LEU A 536 -8.08 -5.48 -27.30
N GLY A 537 -7.70 -4.21 -27.11
CA GLY A 537 -7.14 -3.34 -28.13
C GLY A 537 -5.80 -3.83 -28.68
N LYS A 538 -5.01 -4.54 -27.86
CA LYS A 538 -3.74 -5.16 -28.24
C LYS A 538 -3.91 -6.36 -29.19
N MET A 539 -5.07 -7.02 -29.18
CA MET A 539 -5.31 -8.22 -29.99
C MET A 539 -5.49 -7.87 -31.46
N PRO A 540 -4.86 -8.62 -32.39
CA PRO A 540 -4.96 -8.38 -33.82
C PRO A 540 -6.25 -8.94 -34.42
N GLY A 541 -6.57 -8.52 -35.63
CA GLY A 541 -7.65 -9.05 -36.44
C GLY A 541 -8.96 -8.27 -36.31
N ASP A 542 -10.03 -8.88 -36.82
CA ASP A 542 -11.39 -8.35 -36.72
C ASP A 542 -11.95 -8.49 -35.28
N ALA A 543 -13.17 -8.04 -35.05
CA ALA A 543 -13.78 -8.06 -33.74
C ALA A 543 -13.85 -9.48 -33.16
N TRP A 544 -14.29 -10.48 -33.93
CA TRP A 544 -14.33 -11.87 -33.46
C TRP A 544 -12.94 -12.38 -33.07
N GLN A 545 -11.95 -12.14 -33.92
CA GLN A 545 -10.57 -12.56 -33.69
C GLN A 545 -9.95 -11.92 -32.45
N LYS A 546 -10.25 -10.64 -32.19
CA LYS A 546 -9.78 -9.94 -30.98
C LYS A 546 -10.30 -10.61 -29.71
N PHE A 547 -11.60 -10.85 -29.62
CA PHE A 547 -12.19 -11.54 -28.48
C PHE A 547 -11.72 -12.99 -28.36
N ALA A 548 -11.58 -13.71 -29.48
CA ALA A 548 -11.07 -15.08 -29.48
C ALA A 548 -9.60 -15.13 -28.99
N ASN A 549 -8.72 -14.25 -29.48
CA ASN A 549 -7.36 -14.12 -29.00
C ASN A 549 -7.30 -13.85 -27.48
N LEU A 550 -8.11 -12.93 -26.98
CA LEU A 550 -8.14 -12.59 -25.55
C LEU A 550 -8.60 -13.78 -24.70
N ARG A 551 -9.66 -14.49 -25.15
CA ARG A 551 -10.14 -15.70 -24.46
C ARG A 551 -9.09 -16.81 -24.46
N ALA A 552 -8.41 -17.04 -25.59
CA ALA A 552 -7.32 -18.00 -25.67
C ALA A 552 -6.17 -17.66 -24.73
N TYR A 553 -5.80 -16.39 -24.67
CA TYR A 553 -4.71 -15.89 -23.82
C TYR A 553 -5.05 -16.05 -22.33
N TYR A 554 -6.27 -15.74 -21.91
CA TYR A 554 -6.71 -15.99 -20.54
C TYR A 554 -6.71 -17.48 -20.21
N GLY A 555 -7.19 -18.34 -21.10
CA GLY A 555 -7.08 -19.79 -20.94
C GLY A 555 -5.64 -20.24 -20.75
N PHE A 556 -4.70 -19.74 -21.56
CA PHE A 556 -3.28 -20.02 -21.40
C PHE A 556 -2.72 -19.54 -20.06
N MET A 557 -3.04 -18.30 -19.66
CA MET A 557 -2.56 -17.70 -18.40
C MET A 557 -3.03 -18.49 -17.18
N TRP A 558 -4.33 -18.86 -17.10
CA TRP A 558 -4.83 -19.61 -15.96
C TRP A 558 -4.28 -21.04 -15.87
N GLY A 559 -3.91 -21.64 -16.99
CA GLY A 559 -3.24 -22.94 -17.04
C GLY A 559 -1.74 -22.87 -16.69
N HIS A 560 -1.06 -21.75 -17.00
CA HIS A 560 0.38 -21.59 -16.79
C HIS A 560 0.73 -21.56 -15.30
N PRO A 561 1.89 -22.14 -14.87
CA PRO A 561 2.35 -22.01 -13.48
C PRO A 561 2.49 -20.56 -13.03
N GLY A 562 2.16 -20.28 -11.77
CA GLY A 562 2.21 -18.96 -11.14
C GLY A 562 0.83 -18.47 -10.69
N LYS A 563 0.78 -17.59 -9.71
CA LYS A 563 -0.46 -16.96 -9.22
C LYS A 563 -0.99 -15.99 -10.26
N LYS A 564 -2.27 -15.63 -10.19
CA LYS A 564 -2.95 -14.84 -11.24
C LYS A 564 -3.26 -13.44 -10.73
N LEU A 565 -3.00 -12.41 -11.55
CA LEU A 565 -3.43 -11.05 -11.29
C LEU A 565 -4.07 -10.45 -12.54
N LEU A 566 -5.26 -9.88 -12.39
CA LEU A 566 -5.98 -9.21 -13.45
C LEU A 566 -6.51 -7.86 -12.96
N PHE A 567 -6.13 -6.79 -13.67
CA PHE A 567 -6.62 -5.45 -13.37
C PHE A 567 -8.09 -5.29 -13.79
N MET A 568 -8.85 -4.54 -12.99
CA MET A 568 -10.26 -4.23 -13.19
C MET A 568 -10.58 -3.78 -14.62
N GLY A 569 -11.71 -4.24 -15.16
CA GLY A 569 -12.18 -3.97 -16.52
C GLY A 569 -11.65 -4.96 -17.57
N ASN A 570 -10.54 -5.65 -17.31
CA ASN A 570 -10.01 -6.66 -18.21
C ASN A 570 -10.84 -7.95 -18.20
N GLU A 571 -11.53 -8.26 -17.10
CA GLU A 571 -12.40 -9.43 -16.96
C GLU A 571 -13.64 -9.39 -17.86
N PHE A 572 -14.03 -8.22 -18.33
CA PHE A 572 -15.08 -8.06 -19.35
C PHE A 572 -14.55 -7.42 -20.65
N ALA A 573 -13.24 -7.42 -20.83
CA ALA A 573 -12.57 -6.96 -22.06
C ALA A 573 -12.85 -5.48 -22.39
N GLN A 574 -12.67 -4.56 -21.43
CA GLN A 574 -12.85 -3.12 -21.68
C GLN A 574 -12.15 -2.69 -22.98
N GLY A 575 -12.84 -1.91 -23.80
CA GLY A 575 -12.36 -1.57 -25.15
C GLY A 575 -11.32 -0.47 -25.20
N ARG A 576 -11.41 0.50 -24.29
CA ARG A 576 -10.46 1.63 -24.17
C ARG A 576 -9.42 1.38 -23.08
N GLU A 577 -8.36 2.19 -23.09
CA GLU A 577 -7.42 2.26 -21.98
C GLU A 577 -8.14 2.67 -20.69
N TRP A 578 -7.57 2.27 -19.55
CA TRP A 578 -8.06 2.72 -18.27
C TRP A 578 -7.94 4.25 -18.13
N ASN A 579 -9.00 4.88 -17.62
CA ASN A 579 -9.04 6.29 -17.25
C ASN A 579 -9.42 6.42 -15.77
N TYR A 580 -8.52 6.95 -14.95
CA TYR A 580 -8.75 7.12 -13.51
C TYR A 580 -9.81 8.19 -13.18
N GLU A 581 -10.19 9.06 -14.12
CA GLU A 581 -11.18 10.12 -13.92
C GLU A 581 -12.63 9.69 -14.16
N GLU A 582 -12.83 8.44 -14.63
CA GLU A 582 -14.15 7.92 -15.01
C GLU A 582 -14.38 6.53 -14.46
N SER A 583 -15.65 6.10 -14.40
CA SER A 583 -15.97 4.68 -14.16
C SER A 583 -15.44 3.79 -15.28
N LEU A 584 -15.25 2.51 -14.96
CA LEU A 584 -15.14 1.48 -16.00
C LEU A 584 -16.38 1.51 -16.92
N ASP A 585 -16.20 1.01 -18.14
CA ASP A 585 -17.24 0.99 -19.18
C ASP A 585 -18.28 -0.11 -18.96
N TRP A 586 -18.94 -0.11 -17.79
CA TRP A 586 -19.95 -1.11 -17.40
C TRP A 586 -21.09 -1.26 -18.41
N PHE A 587 -21.36 -0.22 -19.21
CA PHE A 587 -22.33 -0.25 -20.29
C PHE A 587 -22.02 -1.30 -21.38
N LEU A 588 -20.74 -1.70 -21.52
CA LEU A 588 -20.33 -2.75 -22.45
C LEU A 588 -20.95 -4.11 -22.14
N LEU A 589 -21.49 -4.28 -20.95
CA LEU A 589 -22.21 -5.48 -20.54
C LEU A 589 -23.72 -5.42 -20.88
N ASP A 590 -24.22 -4.36 -21.52
CA ASP A 590 -25.61 -4.26 -21.93
C ASP A 590 -25.84 -4.97 -23.28
N GLU A 591 -26.71 -5.97 -23.27
CA GLU A 591 -27.07 -6.76 -24.46
C GLU A 591 -27.75 -5.92 -25.55
N ASN A 592 -28.43 -4.84 -25.18
CA ASN A 592 -29.11 -3.96 -26.14
C ASN A 592 -28.16 -3.21 -27.07
N ILE A 593 -26.85 -3.14 -26.71
CA ILE A 593 -25.83 -2.48 -27.51
C ILE A 593 -24.73 -3.45 -28.02
N GLY A 594 -25.00 -4.76 -28.01
CA GLY A 594 -24.07 -5.79 -28.51
C GLY A 594 -23.07 -6.29 -27.46
N GLY A 595 -23.46 -6.30 -26.19
CA GLY A 595 -22.62 -6.68 -25.06
C GLY A 595 -22.36 -8.18 -24.90
N GLU A 596 -22.83 -9.04 -25.81
CA GLU A 596 -22.69 -10.49 -25.67
C GLU A 596 -21.24 -10.96 -25.64
N TRP A 597 -20.36 -10.36 -26.44
CA TRP A 597 -18.94 -10.72 -26.46
C TRP A 597 -18.23 -10.34 -25.16
N HIS A 598 -18.51 -9.17 -24.60
CA HIS A 598 -18.00 -8.73 -23.32
C HIS A 598 -18.48 -9.62 -22.17
N LYS A 599 -19.77 -9.99 -22.19
CA LYS A 599 -20.35 -10.99 -21.27
C LYS A 599 -19.73 -12.37 -21.46
N GLY A 600 -19.37 -12.73 -22.70
CA GLY A 600 -18.68 -13.99 -22.99
C GLY A 600 -17.32 -14.06 -22.29
N VAL A 601 -16.52 -12.98 -22.34
CA VAL A 601 -15.26 -12.89 -21.62
C VAL A 601 -15.45 -12.90 -20.12
N LEU A 602 -16.42 -12.13 -19.59
CA LEU A 602 -16.78 -12.11 -18.17
C LEU A 602 -17.11 -13.51 -17.64
N LYS A 603 -17.96 -14.25 -18.36
CA LYS A 603 -18.30 -15.65 -18.03
C LYS A 603 -17.08 -16.56 -18.05
N LEU A 604 -16.18 -16.39 -19.04
CA LEU A 604 -14.97 -17.18 -19.14
C LEU A 604 -14.06 -16.93 -17.92
N VAL A 605 -13.81 -15.68 -17.54
CA VAL A 605 -12.96 -15.37 -16.38
C VAL A 605 -13.56 -15.95 -15.10
N LYS A 606 -14.88 -15.87 -14.93
CA LYS A 606 -15.58 -16.51 -13.80
C LYS A 606 -15.38 -18.03 -13.78
N ASP A 607 -15.51 -18.71 -14.91
CA ASP A 607 -15.29 -20.15 -15.00
C ASP A 607 -13.82 -20.53 -14.85
N LEU A 608 -12.88 -19.73 -15.37
CA LEU A 608 -11.45 -19.91 -15.15
C LEU A 608 -11.09 -19.86 -13.66
N ASN A 609 -11.61 -18.87 -12.93
CA ASN A 609 -11.42 -18.76 -11.49
C ASN A 609 -12.03 -19.95 -10.74
N ARG A 610 -13.23 -20.42 -11.15
CA ARG A 610 -13.87 -21.59 -10.56
C ARG A 610 -13.02 -22.85 -10.78
N ILE A 611 -12.59 -23.10 -12.01
CA ILE A 611 -11.73 -24.25 -12.36
C ILE A 611 -10.42 -24.17 -11.62
N TYR A 612 -9.75 -23.01 -11.60
CA TYR A 612 -8.51 -22.79 -10.88
C TYR A 612 -8.62 -23.13 -9.39
N LYS A 613 -9.70 -22.70 -8.72
CA LYS A 613 -9.92 -22.99 -7.29
C LYS A 613 -10.29 -24.45 -6.99
N THR A 614 -10.84 -25.19 -7.95
CA THR A 614 -11.35 -26.55 -7.71
C THR A 614 -10.39 -27.64 -8.16
N HIS A 615 -9.32 -27.28 -8.88
CA HIS A 615 -8.36 -28.24 -9.43
C HIS A 615 -6.94 -27.99 -8.91
N PRO A 616 -6.49 -28.74 -7.88
CA PRO A 616 -5.14 -28.61 -7.31
C PRO A 616 -4.01 -28.67 -8.33
N ALA A 617 -4.17 -29.44 -9.40
CA ALA A 617 -3.19 -29.51 -10.48
C ALA A 617 -2.84 -28.12 -11.08
N LEU A 618 -3.71 -27.12 -10.98
CA LEU A 618 -3.49 -25.78 -11.56
C LEU A 618 -2.75 -24.80 -10.62
N PHE A 619 -2.59 -25.12 -9.32
CA PHE A 619 -2.00 -24.16 -8.37
C PHE A 619 -1.06 -24.76 -7.32
N GLU A 620 -1.24 -26.05 -6.94
CA GLU A 620 -0.57 -26.62 -5.77
C GLU A 620 0.95 -26.67 -5.92
N LEU A 621 1.41 -27.05 -7.11
CA LEU A 621 2.83 -27.19 -7.47
C LEU A 621 3.33 -26.07 -8.41
N ASP A 622 2.80 -24.86 -8.29
CA ASP A 622 3.20 -23.72 -9.14
C ASP A 622 4.71 -23.41 -9.09
N ASN A 623 5.31 -23.63 -7.92
CA ASN A 623 6.72 -23.30 -7.65
C ASN A 623 7.64 -24.52 -7.70
N GLN A 624 7.15 -25.65 -8.22
CA GLN A 624 7.90 -26.91 -8.28
C GLN A 624 7.88 -27.49 -9.70
N PRO A 625 9.03 -27.90 -10.25
CA PRO A 625 9.10 -28.42 -11.62
C PRO A 625 8.27 -29.68 -11.84
N GLU A 626 8.00 -30.46 -10.80
CA GLU A 626 7.18 -31.67 -10.82
C GLU A 626 5.73 -31.37 -11.21
N GLY A 627 5.25 -30.15 -11.00
CA GLY A 627 3.89 -29.70 -11.32
C GLY A 627 3.64 -29.43 -12.80
N PHE A 628 4.68 -29.48 -13.67
CA PHE A 628 4.57 -29.09 -15.06
C PHE A 628 5.33 -30.03 -15.99
N ASP A 629 4.76 -30.29 -17.17
CA ASP A 629 5.45 -31.03 -18.23
C ASP A 629 5.01 -30.55 -19.61
N TRP A 630 5.96 -30.15 -20.48
CA TRP A 630 5.68 -29.84 -21.86
C TRP A 630 5.27 -31.11 -22.64
N LEU A 631 4.14 -31.09 -23.30
CA LEU A 631 3.68 -32.14 -24.23
C LEU A 631 4.00 -31.76 -25.68
N VAL A 632 3.75 -30.50 -26.05
CA VAL A 632 4.09 -29.90 -27.35
C VAL A 632 4.67 -28.52 -27.10
N VAL A 633 5.95 -28.34 -27.36
CA VAL A 633 6.69 -27.08 -27.06
C VAL A 633 7.26 -26.44 -28.33
N ASP A 634 7.37 -27.18 -29.42
CA ASP A 634 8.16 -26.79 -30.62
C ASP A 634 7.36 -26.70 -31.93
N ASP A 635 6.01 -26.83 -31.83
CA ASP A 635 5.14 -26.68 -33.01
C ASP A 635 4.90 -25.22 -33.40
N ALA A 636 5.98 -24.56 -33.80
CA ALA A 636 5.97 -23.16 -34.21
C ALA A 636 5.14 -22.92 -35.48
N GLU A 637 5.16 -23.87 -36.44
CA GLU A 637 4.44 -23.75 -37.71
C GLU A 637 2.94 -23.59 -37.50
N HIS A 638 2.39 -24.33 -36.54
CA HIS A 638 0.96 -24.27 -36.20
C HIS A 638 0.66 -23.32 -35.04
N SER A 639 1.67 -22.78 -34.34
CA SER A 639 1.54 -21.99 -33.13
C SER A 639 0.67 -22.68 -32.08
N VAL A 640 0.88 -23.97 -31.89
CA VAL A 640 0.20 -24.82 -30.90
C VAL A 640 1.16 -25.08 -29.75
N PHE A 641 0.62 -24.97 -28.53
CA PHE A 641 1.31 -25.29 -27.28
C PHE A 641 0.46 -26.26 -26.49
N ALA A 642 1.08 -27.30 -25.93
CA ALA A 642 0.40 -28.19 -25.00
C ALA A 642 1.30 -28.54 -23.83
N PHE A 643 0.78 -28.49 -22.62
CA PHE A 643 1.48 -28.88 -21.40
C PHE A 643 0.53 -29.56 -20.41
N GLU A 644 1.08 -30.38 -19.53
CA GLU A 644 0.38 -31.04 -18.45
C GLU A 644 0.68 -30.33 -17.12
N ARG A 645 -0.37 -30.09 -16.31
CA ARG A 645 -0.29 -29.65 -14.92
C ARG A 645 -0.64 -30.83 -14.02
N LYS A 646 0.04 -30.89 -12.86
CA LYS A 646 -0.08 -32.00 -11.90
C LYS A 646 -0.22 -31.49 -10.48
N SER A 647 -0.97 -32.21 -9.64
CA SER A 647 -1.00 -32.03 -8.18
C SER A 647 -0.18 -33.09 -7.46
N GLU A 648 0.04 -32.91 -6.15
CA GLU A 648 0.65 -33.92 -5.28
C GLU A 648 -0.17 -35.21 -5.24
N ASP A 649 -1.48 -35.12 -5.19
CA ASP A 649 -2.41 -36.26 -5.18
C ASP A 649 -2.59 -36.95 -6.54
N GLY A 650 -1.89 -36.49 -7.58
CA GLY A 650 -1.87 -37.11 -8.90
C GLY A 650 -2.98 -36.67 -9.86
N GLU A 651 -3.76 -35.62 -9.55
CA GLU A 651 -4.64 -34.99 -10.52
C GLU A 651 -3.83 -34.46 -11.70
N ARG A 652 -4.34 -34.60 -12.92
CA ARG A 652 -3.66 -34.17 -14.16
C ARG A 652 -4.61 -33.41 -15.07
N ILE A 653 -4.15 -32.28 -15.59
CA ILE A 653 -4.86 -31.45 -16.55
C ILE A 653 -3.92 -31.09 -17.69
N ILE A 654 -4.33 -31.41 -18.91
CA ILE A 654 -3.62 -30.98 -20.12
C ILE A 654 -4.24 -29.66 -20.59
N VAL A 655 -3.38 -28.67 -20.82
CA VAL A 655 -3.74 -27.37 -21.38
C VAL A 655 -3.22 -27.30 -22.80
N ILE A 656 -4.11 -27.06 -23.78
CA ILE A 656 -3.79 -27.03 -25.21
C ILE A 656 -4.22 -25.68 -25.75
N SER A 657 -3.30 -24.90 -26.34
CA SER A 657 -3.59 -23.58 -26.91
C SER A 657 -3.21 -23.53 -28.39
N ASN A 658 -4.12 -23.06 -29.23
CA ASN A 658 -3.90 -22.75 -30.63
C ASN A 658 -4.04 -21.24 -30.84
N PHE A 659 -2.96 -20.59 -31.17
CA PHE A 659 -2.92 -19.14 -31.39
C PHE A 659 -3.02 -18.76 -32.88
N THR A 660 -3.62 -19.63 -33.71
CA THR A 660 -3.93 -19.33 -35.13
C THR A 660 -5.45 -19.37 -35.37
N PRO A 661 -5.99 -18.63 -36.36
CA PRO A 661 -7.40 -18.69 -36.72
C PRO A 661 -7.76 -19.94 -37.52
N VAL A 662 -6.90 -20.93 -37.56
CA VAL A 662 -7.09 -22.21 -38.30
C VAL A 662 -7.34 -23.32 -37.31
N PRO A 663 -8.53 -23.99 -37.35
CA PRO A 663 -8.76 -25.14 -36.49
C PRO A 663 -7.81 -26.29 -36.85
N ARG A 664 -7.43 -27.08 -35.85
CA ARG A 664 -6.59 -28.27 -36.04
C ARG A 664 -7.41 -29.50 -35.73
N HIS A 665 -7.85 -30.22 -36.78
CA HIS A 665 -8.59 -31.47 -36.62
C HIS A 665 -7.60 -32.63 -36.54
N ASP A 666 -7.95 -33.65 -35.78
CA ASP A 666 -7.14 -34.86 -35.60
C ASP A 666 -5.71 -34.57 -35.14
N TYR A 667 -5.52 -33.49 -34.38
CA TYR A 667 -4.24 -33.09 -33.87
C TYR A 667 -3.77 -34.06 -32.77
N ARG A 668 -2.66 -34.73 -32.99
CA ARG A 668 -2.19 -35.79 -32.10
C ARG A 668 -1.22 -35.23 -31.07
N ILE A 669 -1.48 -35.52 -29.80
CA ILE A 669 -0.64 -35.10 -28.66
C ILE A 669 -0.23 -36.33 -27.88
N GLY A 670 1.06 -36.52 -27.62
CA GLY A 670 1.54 -37.54 -26.69
C GLY A 670 1.14 -37.27 -25.26
N VAL A 671 0.67 -38.29 -24.55
CA VAL A 671 0.25 -38.16 -23.15
C VAL A 671 1.02 -39.09 -22.23
N ASN A 672 1.22 -38.66 -20.99
CA ASN A 672 1.99 -39.41 -20.00
C ASN A 672 1.26 -40.64 -19.45
N VAL A 673 -0.07 -40.62 -19.43
CA VAL A 673 -0.91 -41.68 -18.89
C VAL A 673 -1.97 -42.07 -19.88
N ALA A 674 -2.15 -43.37 -20.11
CA ALA A 674 -3.23 -43.91 -20.94
C ALA A 674 -4.56 -43.85 -20.20
N GLY A 675 -5.62 -43.46 -20.88
CA GLY A 675 -6.98 -43.42 -20.32
C GLY A 675 -7.85 -42.34 -20.97
N LYS A 676 -8.90 -41.96 -20.24
CA LYS A 676 -9.90 -40.99 -20.66
C LYS A 676 -9.59 -39.60 -20.17
N TYR A 677 -9.79 -38.59 -21.04
CA TYR A 677 -9.56 -37.18 -20.77
C TYR A 677 -10.85 -36.41 -21.01
N GLU A 678 -11.40 -35.78 -19.99
CA GLU A 678 -12.62 -34.96 -20.03
C GLU A 678 -12.29 -33.51 -20.39
N GLU A 679 -13.02 -32.95 -21.37
CA GLU A 679 -12.91 -31.51 -21.70
C GLU A 679 -13.68 -30.70 -20.65
N ILE A 680 -12.94 -30.09 -19.72
CA ILE A 680 -13.48 -29.30 -18.60
C ILE A 680 -13.56 -27.79 -18.90
N LEU A 681 -12.85 -27.34 -19.91
CA LEU A 681 -12.88 -25.97 -20.44
C LEU A 681 -12.59 -25.97 -21.94
N ASN A 682 -13.33 -25.13 -22.65
CA ASN A 682 -13.05 -24.78 -24.04
C ASN A 682 -13.37 -23.30 -24.26
N THR A 683 -12.36 -22.47 -24.47
CA THR A 683 -12.53 -21.02 -24.63
C THR A 683 -13.24 -20.62 -25.92
N ASP A 684 -13.40 -21.57 -26.89
CA ASP A 684 -14.19 -21.40 -28.13
C ASP A 684 -15.63 -21.86 -28.01
N SER A 685 -16.08 -22.24 -26.81
CA SER A 685 -17.48 -22.60 -26.57
C SER A 685 -18.44 -21.46 -26.96
N MET A 686 -19.57 -21.80 -27.54
CA MET A 686 -20.67 -20.85 -27.79
C MET A 686 -21.11 -20.12 -26.52
N TYR A 687 -20.93 -20.73 -25.35
CA TYR A 687 -21.22 -20.13 -24.05
C TYR A 687 -20.40 -18.86 -23.78
N TYR A 688 -19.21 -18.76 -24.38
CA TYR A 688 -18.33 -17.60 -24.36
C TYR A 688 -18.32 -16.81 -25.68
N GLN A 689 -19.31 -17.05 -26.55
CA GLN A 689 -19.43 -16.46 -27.91
C GLN A 689 -18.30 -16.92 -28.87
N GLY A 690 -17.83 -18.14 -28.71
CA GLY A 690 -16.93 -18.80 -29.66
C GLY A 690 -17.64 -19.53 -30.80
N SER A 691 -16.86 -20.17 -31.67
CA SER A 691 -17.43 -20.95 -32.81
C SER A 691 -17.97 -22.33 -32.43
N ASN A 692 -17.72 -22.74 -31.19
CA ASN A 692 -18.21 -23.99 -30.59
C ASN A 692 -17.59 -25.27 -31.23
N LEU A 693 -16.35 -25.19 -31.74
CA LEU A 693 -15.61 -26.37 -32.08
C LEU A 693 -15.01 -26.99 -30.80
N GLY A 694 -15.07 -28.30 -30.62
CA GLY A 694 -14.57 -29.00 -29.44
C GLY A 694 -14.53 -30.52 -29.61
N ASN A 695 -14.40 -31.25 -28.49
CA ASN A 695 -14.10 -32.68 -28.46
C ASN A 695 -15.28 -33.51 -27.89
N PHE A 696 -16.50 -33.04 -28.01
CA PHE A 696 -17.72 -33.71 -27.54
C PHE A 696 -17.68 -34.14 -26.05
N GLY A 697 -16.94 -33.41 -25.23
CA GLY A 697 -16.84 -33.60 -23.80
C GLY A 697 -15.72 -34.55 -23.34
N CYS A 698 -15.20 -35.44 -24.20
CA CYS A 698 -14.06 -36.27 -23.80
C CYS A 698 -13.29 -36.86 -25.00
N VAL A 699 -12.05 -37.26 -24.77
CA VAL A 699 -11.21 -38.02 -25.67
C VAL A 699 -10.58 -39.21 -24.95
N GLU A 700 -10.33 -40.32 -25.67
CA GLU A 700 -9.58 -41.47 -25.15
C GLU A 700 -8.19 -41.53 -25.78
N SER A 701 -7.20 -42.00 -24.98
CA SER A 701 -5.88 -42.21 -25.48
C SER A 701 -5.77 -43.49 -26.31
N GLU A 702 -4.90 -43.50 -27.30
CA GLU A 702 -4.58 -44.64 -28.13
C GLU A 702 -3.08 -45.00 -27.90
N ALA A 703 -2.75 -46.28 -27.97
CA ALA A 703 -1.35 -46.77 -27.92
C ALA A 703 -0.62 -46.43 -29.24
N ILE A 704 -0.57 -45.15 -29.57
CA ILE A 704 0.15 -44.60 -30.73
C ILE A 704 1.22 -43.66 -30.23
N TYR A 705 2.48 -43.93 -30.58
CA TYR A 705 3.60 -43.10 -30.19
C TYR A 705 3.51 -41.71 -30.81
N SER A 706 3.67 -40.68 -29.96
CA SER A 706 3.71 -39.29 -30.39
C SER A 706 4.45 -38.44 -29.33
N HIS A 707 5.21 -37.44 -29.78
CA HIS A 707 5.95 -36.49 -28.95
C HIS A 707 6.79 -37.14 -27.83
N GLY A 708 7.45 -38.27 -28.12
CA GLY A 708 8.29 -39.00 -27.17
C GLY A 708 7.53 -39.87 -26.17
N ARG A 709 6.22 -40.07 -26.32
CA ARG A 709 5.33 -40.83 -25.41
C ARG A 709 4.67 -42.01 -26.13
N GLU A 710 4.47 -43.11 -25.40
CA GLU A 710 3.89 -44.35 -25.94
C GLU A 710 2.38 -44.21 -26.26
N ASN A 711 1.70 -43.36 -25.55
CA ASN A 711 0.27 -43.10 -25.72
C ASN A 711 0.02 -41.69 -26.22
N SER A 712 -1.06 -41.48 -26.94
CA SER A 712 -1.46 -40.18 -27.47
C SER A 712 -2.96 -40.04 -27.53
N ILE A 713 -3.44 -38.80 -27.52
CA ILE A 713 -4.82 -38.41 -27.79
C ILE A 713 -4.91 -37.73 -29.15
N SER A 714 -6.00 -37.93 -29.86
CA SER A 714 -6.35 -37.18 -31.07
C SER A 714 -7.44 -36.17 -30.72
N VAL A 715 -7.18 -34.89 -30.95
CA VAL A 715 -8.06 -33.78 -30.53
C VAL A 715 -8.37 -32.84 -31.68
N SER A 716 -9.54 -32.24 -31.65
CA SER A 716 -9.83 -31.01 -32.38
C SER A 716 -9.47 -29.82 -31.56
N VAL A 717 -8.42 -29.05 -31.97
CA VAL A 717 -8.04 -27.82 -31.31
C VAL A 717 -8.68 -26.64 -32.03
N PRO A 718 -9.59 -25.91 -31.35
CA PRO A 718 -10.34 -24.81 -31.96
C PRO A 718 -9.44 -23.65 -32.40
N PRO A 719 -9.90 -22.77 -33.30
CA PRO A 719 -9.14 -21.62 -33.74
C PRO A 719 -9.07 -20.56 -32.65
N LEU A 720 -7.88 -19.95 -32.42
CA LEU A 720 -7.68 -18.91 -31.41
C LEU A 720 -8.30 -19.29 -30.05
N ALA A 721 -7.95 -20.48 -29.54
CA ALA A 721 -8.58 -21.03 -28.34
C ALA A 721 -7.60 -21.84 -27.48
N THR A 722 -7.99 -21.99 -26.22
CA THR A 722 -7.37 -22.88 -25.25
C THR A 722 -8.41 -23.87 -24.71
N VAL A 723 -7.99 -25.13 -24.62
CA VAL A 723 -8.81 -26.26 -24.13
C VAL A 723 -8.11 -26.92 -22.94
N TYR A 724 -8.89 -27.27 -21.90
CA TYR A 724 -8.40 -28.04 -20.76
C TYR A 724 -9.00 -29.43 -20.77
N LEU A 725 -8.14 -30.43 -20.71
CA LEU A 725 -8.51 -31.84 -20.65
C LEU A 725 -8.06 -32.45 -19.33
N LYS A 726 -9.00 -32.85 -18.50
CA LYS A 726 -8.74 -33.49 -17.20
C LYS A 726 -8.70 -35.00 -17.35
N PHE A 727 -7.63 -35.64 -16.86
CA PHE A 727 -7.53 -37.10 -16.78
C PHE A 727 -8.58 -37.68 -15.82
N GLN A 728 -9.29 -38.71 -16.24
CA GLN A 728 -10.36 -39.37 -15.46
C GLN A 728 -10.05 -40.83 -15.05
N GLY A 729 -8.88 -41.37 -15.41
CA GLY A 729 -8.48 -42.76 -15.14
C GLY A 729 -8.58 -43.69 -16.34
#